data_b93b8feeffc6212c0a428ead11acad0b
#
_entry.id   b93b8feeffc6212c0a428ead11acad0b
#
_cell.length_a   1.000
_cell.length_b   1.000
_cell.length_c   1.000
_cell.angle_alpha   90.00
_cell.angle_beta   90.00
_cell.angle_gamma   90.00
#
_symmetry.space_group_name_H-M   'P 1'
#
loop_
_entity.id
_entity.type
_entity.pdbx_description
1 polymer ?
#
loop_
_entity_poly.entity_id
_entity_poly.type
_entity_poly.pdbx_seq_one_letter_code
_entity_poly.pdbx_strand_id
1 'polypeptide(L)'
;LQACWTTDPEHTDRYIIALDETAFPVYLKTALTRKQINRIFFIGQGTAGVAAQVCADIVGYYLNDRTLQISALKASELSGFIIDASDDDRSMADVLVVAISQSGTTTDTNRTVDMIKARGAHALAIVNRRDSDLTFKVDGVVYTSSGRDIEMSVASTKAFYAQIVAGAILGLCLAQLTKRRDGVFVSDQIKELRALPTQMRQVLATDAEIAATAKDLATSKTYWASVGSGPNKASADEIRIKLSELCYKTISSDYVEDKKHIDLSAEPLIIVCAAGARPTVVGDLIKDTAIFQAHKAAPIVIADEGEDRFTPYATHVLYVPRVSEHLAPILNTLAGHLWGYHAALAIHDGSRFIYRFREELRRDFRDYSLKELDMYDIILEPNFREKIARFYYEFRKRKIAGKFPTALGLMTATDLSLLFKYLSGRLPVSDFKIDFGKEGSARNMIDTLFASLGEAINVLSRPVDAIKHQAKTVTVGTSRIADRTEGILFEALTHHGIESARLINRNVIVLRNLQAIVQAIQGGILYRIGGLTSLGEVTDQTTIEVMKKEGVLAPIPSRVETDTQLKGTKRIIVRQGNVYIGKGRKDDRSIIVIPVLSDTPGAGHTIGQLLLLNLTFRKSVPLVAKIRALGGKYEHIKNIVQESSTAWKDDYLNILPMDDLFGHSAEKNGEIIVSRINGNG
;
A
#
# COMPACT_ATOMS: atom_id res chain seq x y z
N LEU A 1 9.95 -19.51 4.22
CA LEU A 1 9.71 -20.36 3.05
C LEU A 1 10.64 -21.58 3.00
N GLN A 2 11.88 -21.52 3.50
CA GLN A 2 12.80 -22.66 3.53
C GLN A 2 12.28 -23.88 4.33
N ALA A 3 11.36 -23.67 5.28
CA ALA A 3 10.72 -24.75 6.02
C ALA A 3 9.61 -25.48 5.23
N CYS A 4 9.29 -25.02 4.03
CA CYS A 4 8.22 -25.61 3.20
C CYS A 4 8.68 -26.80 2.33
N TRP A 5 9.96 -27.15 2.36
CA TRP A 5 10.50 -28.32 1.69
C TRP A 5 11.48 -29.08 2.60
N THR A 6 11.61 -30.36 2.34
CA THR A 6 12.54 -31.27 3.04
C THR A 6 13.21 -32.24 2.06
N THR A 7 14.21 -32.93 2.52
CA THR A 7 14.79 -34.06 1.76
C THR A 7 13.76 -35.19 1.65
N ASP A 8 13.66 -35.81 0.49
CA ASP A 8 12.80 -36.96 0.26
C ASP A 8 13.30 -38.16 1.12
N PRO A 9 12.43 -38.73 1.98
CA PRO A 9 12.82 -39.87 2.80
C PRO A 9 13.25 -41.13 2.00
N GLU A 10 12.69 -41.31 0.80
CA GLU A 10 12.98 -42.45 -0.08
C GLU A 10 14.18 -42.21 -1.00
N HIS A 11 14.48 -40.94 -1.31
CA HIS A 11 15.55 -40.52 -2.21
C HIS A 11 16.30 -39.33 -1.62
N THR A 12 17.32 -39.56 -0.84
CA THR A 12 18.07 -38.55 -0.08
C THR A 12 18.77 -37.48 -0.91
N ASP A 13 18.87 -37.65 -2.22
CA ASP A 13 19.40 -36.73 -3.21
C ASP A 13 18.31 -35.73 -3.75
N ARG A 14 17.05 -35.91 -3.35
CA ARG A 14 15.91 -35.17 -3.84
C ARG A 14 15.24 -34.35 -2.73
N TYR A 15 14.50 -33.35 -3.16
CA TYR A 15 13.66 -32.51 -2.30
C TYR A 15 12.19 -32.75 -2.61
N ILE A 16 11.35 -32.64 -1.57
CA ILE A 16 9.89 -32.69 -1.66
C ILE A 16 9.30 -31.48 -0.93
N ILE A 17 8.09 -31.09 -1.34
CA ILE A 17 7.33 -30.06 -0.62
C ILE A 17 6.65 -30.65 0.61
N ALA A 18 6.78 -29.95 1.75
CA ALA A 18 6.18 -30.32 3.04
C ALA A 18 5.43 -29.11 3.61
N LEU A 19 4.18 -28.91 3.16
CA LEU A 19 3.28 -27.92 3.75
C LEU A 19 2.44 -28.57 4.85
N ASP A 20 2.39 -27.92 6.01
CA ASP A 20 1.55 -28.34 7.12
C ASP A 20 0.04 -28.09 6.84
N GLU A 21 -0.82 -28.57 7.72
CA GLU A 21 -2.27 -28.47 7.57
C GLU A 21 -2.80 -27.02 7.73
N THR A 22 -2.04 -26.15 8.41
CA THR A 22 -2.39 -24.75 8.56
C THR A 22 -2.16 -23.96 7.29
N ALA A 23 -1.15 -24.40 6.48
CA ALA A 23 -0.89 -23.82 5.18
C ALA A 23 -1.74 -24.46 4.07
N PHE A 24 -1.95 -25.79 4.15
CA PHE A 24 -2.69 -26.53 3.14
C PHE A 24 -3.55 -27.65 3.75
N PRO A 25 -4.84 -27.40 4.07
CA PRO A 25 -5.71 -28.35 4.77
C PRO A 25 -5.91 -29.69 4.07
N VAL A 26 -6.07 -30.76 4.83
CA VAL A 26 -6.24 -32.15 4.32
C VAL A 26 -7.45 -32.28 3.39
N TYR A 27 -8.56 -31.62 3.71
CA TYR A 27 -9.75 -31.70 2.86
C TYR A 27 -9.55 -31.08 1.48
N LEU A 28 -8.72 -30.00 1.36
CA LEU A 28 -8.34 -29.43 0.08
C LEU A 28 -7.43 -30.40 -0.72
N LYS A 29 -6.50 -31.09 -0.05
CA LYS A 29 -5.70 -32.16 -0.68
C LYS A 29 -6.61 -33.23 -1.27
N THR A 30 -7.66 -33.61 -0.54
CA THR A 30 -8.65 -34.59 -0.97
C THR A 30 -9.47 -34.08 -2.15
N ALA A 31 -9.97 -32.86 -2.09
CA ALA A 31 -10.77 -32.25 -3.16
C ALA A 31 -10.00 -32.14 -4.48
N LEU A 32 -8.71 -31.76 -4.43
CA LEU A 32 -7.83 -31.70 -5.59
C LEU A 32 -7.55 -33.09 -6.18
N THR A 33 -7.22 -34.08 -5.34
CA THR A 33 -6.96 -35.47 -5.80
C THR A 33 -8.19 -36.10 -6.42
N ARG A 34 -9.38 -35.77 -5.92
CA ARG A 34 -10.66 -36.22 -6.48
C ARG A 34 -11.14 -35.42 -7.68
N LYS A 35 -10.36 -34.42 -8.14
CA LYS A 35 -10.69 -33.52 -9.26
C LYS A 35 -12.01 -32.76 -9.05
N GLN A 36 -12.31 -32.42 -7.80
CA GLN A 36 -13.47 -31.57 -7.46
C GLN A 36 -13.19 -30.10 -7.70
N ILE A 37 -11.91 -29.70 -7.74
CA ILE A 37 -11.44 -28.34 -8.05
C ILE A 37 -10.96 -28.33 -9.50
N ASN A 38 -11.61 -27.48 -10.34
CA ASN A 38 -11.33 -27.35 -11.76
C ASN A 38 -10.78 -25.97 -12.14
N ARG A 39 -10.94 -24.97 -11.23
CA ARG A 39 -10.54 -23.60 -11.45
C ARG A 39 -9.67 -23.11 -10.29
N ILE A 40 -8.55 -22.50 -10.60
CA ILE A 40 -7.64 -21.91 -9.60
C ILE A 40 -7.45 -20.45 -9.97
N PHE A 41 -7.87 -19.53 -9.10
CA PHE A 41 -7.72 -18.10 -9.31
C PHE A 41 -6.74 -17.51 -8.31
N PHE A 42 -5.69 -16.87 -8.82
CA PHE A 42 -4.80 -16.05 -8.01
C PHE A 42 -5.33 -14.62 -8.01
N ILE A 43 -5.57 -14.03 -6.83
CA ILE A 43 -6.11 -12.68 -6.72
C ILE A 43 -5.22 -11.77 -5.87
N GLY A 44 -5.20 -10.49 -6.22
CA GLY A 44 -4.50 -9.45 -5.47
C GLY A 44 -4.77 -8.07 -6.05
N GLN A 45 -4.25 -7.02 -5.39
CA GLN A 45 -4.33 -5.63 -5.86
C GLN A 45 -2.94 -5.01 -5.96
N GLY A 46 -2.75 -4.09 -6.92
CA GLY A 46 -1.47 -3.43 -7.14
C GLY A 46 -0.33 -4.43 -7.37
N THR A 47 0.77 -4.28 -6.66
CA THR A 47 1.93 -5.20 -6.69
C THR A 47 1.55 -6.65 -6.38
N ALA A 48 0.67 -6.90 -5.40
CA ALA A 48 0.19 -8.24 -5.09
C ALA A 48 -0.63 -8.84 -6.25
N GLY A 49 -1.32 -8.00 -7.04
CA GLY A 49 -2.03 -8.44 -8.24
C GLY A 49 -1.08 -8.82 -9.38
N VAL A 50 0.10 -8.18 -9.46
CA VAL A 50 1.16 -8.61 -10.40
C VAL A 50 1.82 -9.88 -9.90
N ALA A 51 2.09 -10.02 -8.59
CA ALA A 51 2.56 -11.27 -8.02
C ALA A 51 1.59 -12.43 -8.29
N ALA A 52 0.28 -12.17 -8.22
CA ALA A 52 -0.75 -13.16 -8.57
C ALA A 52 -0.64 -13.64 -10.02
N GLN A 53 -0.34 -12.75 -10.96
CA GLN A 53 -0.11 -13.11 -12.36
C GLN A 53 1.09 -14.04 -12.50
N VAL A 54 2.25 -13.67 -11.92
CA VAL A 54 3.45 -14.52 -11.96
C VAL A 54 3.19 -15.89 -11.30
N CYS A 55 2.47 -15.91 -10.17
CA CYS A 55 2.11 -17.16 -9.51
C CYS A 55 1.23 -18.05 -10.39
N ALA A 56 0.23 -17.47 -11.07
CA ALA A 56 -0.65 -18.22 -11.98
C ALA A 56 0.16 -18.83 -13.16
N ASP A 57 1.07 -18.06 -13.75
CA ASP A 57 1.94 -18.51 -14.83
C ASP A 57 2.86 -19.65 -14.38
N ILE A 58 3.51 -19.51 -13.22
CA ILE A 58 4.38 -20.56 -12.63
C ILE A 58 3.58 -21.82 -12.32
N VAL A 59 2.41 -21.69 -11.70
CA VAL A 59 1.56 -22.85 -11.35
C VAL A 59 1.04 -23.52 -12.61
N GLY A 60 0.67 -22.75 -13.63
CA GLY A 60 0.30 -23.28 -14.94
C GLY A 60 1.44 -24.11 -15.57
N TYR A 61 2.67 -23.60 -15.53
CA TYR A 61 3.86 -24.31 -15.99
C TYR A 61 4.12 -25.60 -15.18
N TYR A 62 4.01 -25.55 -13.86
CA TYR A 62 4.26 -26.70 -13.00
C TYR A 62 3.20 -27.79 -13.16
N LEU A 63 1.93 -27.44 -13.21
CA LEU A 63 0.85 -28.40 -13.36
C LEU A 63 0.77 -28.96 -14.77
N ASN A 64 1.00 -28.13 -15.80
CA ASN A 64 0.89 -28.48 -17.21
C ASN A 64 -0.39 -29.27 -17.54
N ASP A 65 -1.50 -28.84 -16.96
CA ASP A 65 -2.80 -29.50 -17.06
C ASP A 65 -3.81 -28.60 -17.79
N ARG A 66 -4.16 -28.97 -19.00
CA ARG A 66 -5.13 -28.22 -19.82
C ARG A 66 -6.58 -28.34 -19.33
N THR A 67 -6.85 -29.24 -18.40
CA THR A 67 -8.20 -29.41 -17.83
C THR A 67 -8.44 -28.48 -16.65
N LEU A 68 -7.40 -27.91 -16.07
CA LEU A 68 -7.47 -26.91 -15.00
C LEU A 68 -7.41 -25.51 -15.59
N GLN A 69 -8.39 -24.69 -15.27
CA GLN A 69 -8.35 -23.28 -15.58
C GLN A 69 -7.56 -22.55 -14.48
N ILE A 70 -6.36 -22.08 -14.82
CA ILE A 70 -5.52 -21.30 -13.90
C ILE A 70 -5.39 -19.89 -14.45
N SER A 71 -5.74 -18.88 -13.65
CA SER A 71 -5.65 -17.48 -14.05
C SER A 71 -5.44 -16.54 -12.87
N ALA A 72 -4.92 -15.35 -13.18
CA ALA A 72 -4.81 -14.27 -12.23
C ALA A 72 -5.85 -13.20 -12.52
N LEU A 73 -6.44 -12.64 -11.46
CA LEU A 73 -7.45 -11.59 -11.55
C LEU A 73 -7.16 -10.51 -10.50
N LYS A 74 -7.46 -9.27 -10.83
CA LYS A 74 -7.54 -8.25 -9.77
C LYS A 74 -8.72 -8.58 -8.86
N ALA A 75 -8.54 -8.46 -7.54
CA ALA A 75 -9.60 -8.77 -6.59
C ALA A 75 -10.87 -7.95 -6.86
N SER A 76 -10.71 -6.66 -7.24
CA SER A 76 -11.81 -5.79 -7.64
C SER A 76 -12.54 -6.27 -8.90
N GLU A 77 -11.83 -6.84 -9.88
CA GLU A 77 -12.43 -7.38 -11.11
C GLU A 77 -13.24 -8.64 -10.82
N LEU A 78 -12.68 -9.56 -10.02
CA LEU A 78 -13.41 -10.77 -9.63
C LEU A 78 -14.69 -10.43 -8.87
N SER A 79 -14.61 -9.56 -7.86
CA SER A 79 -15.77 -9.20 -7.02
C SER A 79 -16.77 -8.27 -7.71
N GLY A 80 -16.33 -7.53 -8.73
CA GLY A 80 -17.14 -6.48 -9.33
C GLY A 80 -17.79 -6.83 -10.64
N PHE A 81 -17.20 -7.76 -11.39
CA PHE A 81 -17.62 -8.02 -12.77
C PHE A 81 -17.78 -9.51 -13.08
N ILE A 82 -17.08 -10.40 -12.38
CA ILE A 82 -17.14 -11.85 -12.66
C ILE A 82 -18.13 -12.53 -11.71
N ILE A 83 -18.14 -12.11 -10.42
CA ILE A 83 -19.13 -12.57 -9.45
C ILE A 83 -20.33 -11.63 -9.56
N ASP A 84 -21.33 -11.99 -10.36
CA ASP A 84 -22.53 -11.18 -10.46
C ASP A 84 -23.32 -11.20 -9.14
N ALA A 85 -23.70 -10.01 -8.68
CA ALA A 85 -24.50 -9.86 -7.47
C ALA A 85 -25.94 -10.40 -7.64
N SER A 86 -26.42 -10.48 -8.90
CA SER A 86 -27.76 -10.98 -9.22
C SER A 86 -27.83 -12.51 -9.34
N ASP A 87 -26.68 -13.20 -9.46
CA ASP A 87 -26.60 -14.64 -9.70
C ASP A 87 -26.18 -15.36 -8.39
N ASP A 88 -27.03 -15.28 -7.38
CA ASP A 88 -26.81 -15.88 -6.05
C ASP A 88 -26.72 -17.42 -6.09
N ASP A 89 -27.19 -18.06 -7.17
CA ASP A 89 -27.30 -19.51 -7.29
C ASP A 89 -26.07 -20.21 -7.92
N ARG A 90 -25.08 -19.47 -8.46
CA ARG A 90 -23.88 -20.12 -9.01
C ARG A 90 -22.91 -20.54 -7.93
N SER A 91 -22.92 -21.84 -7.62
CA SER A 91 -21.93 -22.47 -6.76
C SER A 91 -20.51 -22.30 -7.33
N MET A 92 -19.57 -21.96 -6.47
CA MET A 92 -18.13 -21.91 -6.75
C MET A 92 -17.37 -23.05 -6.03
N ALA A 93 -18.05 -24.15 -5.71
CA ALA A 93 -17.45 -25.27 -4.97
C ALA A 93 -16.27 -25.93 -5.72
N ASP A 94 -16.19 -25.74 -7.03
CA ASP A 94 -15.10 -26.22 -7.89
C ASP A 94 -13.94 -25.23 -8.02
N VAL A 95 -13.97 -24.12 -7.27
CA VAL A 95 -12.97 -23.03 -7.35
C VAL A 95 -12.08 -23.03 -6.12
N LEU A 96 -10.76 -22.96 -6.36
CA LEU A 96 -9.77 -22.58 -5.37
C LEU A 96 -9.27 -21.17 -5.65
N VAL A 97 -9.42 -20.26 -4.71
CA VAL A 97 -8.87 -18.92 -4.80
C VAL A 97 -7.64 -18.80 -3.91
N VAL A 98 -6.53 -18.32 -4.46
CA VAL A 98 -5.31 -17.99 -3.74
C VAL A 98 -5.19 -16.47 -3.64
N ALA A 99 -5.50 -15.92 -2.48
CA ALA A 99 -5.49 -14.49 -2.23
C ALA A 99 -4.10 -14.02 -1.78
N ILE A 100 -3.49 -13.11 -2.54
CA ILE A 100 -2.15 -12.57 -2.27
C ILE A 100 -2.28 -11.16 -1.68
N SER A 101 -1.67 -10.95 -0.51
CA SER A 101 -1.63 -9.64 0.15
C SER A 101 -0.40 -9.51 1.03
N GLN A 102 0.29 -8.37 0.99
CA GLN A 102 1.39 -8.11 1.91
C GLN A 102 0.87 -7.84 3.32
N SER A 103 -0.10 -6.94 3.48
CA SER A 103 -0.64 -6.53 4.77
C SER A 103 -1.77 -7.44 5.30
N GLY A 104 -2.41 -8.21 4.42
CA GLY A 104 -3.63 -8.99 4.74
C GLY A 104 -4.85 -8.13 5.09
N THR A 105 -4.77 -6.81 4.92
CA THR A 105 -5.84 -5.86 5.27
C THR A 105 -6.44 -5.14 4.07
N THR A 106 -5.99 -5.46 2.84
CA THR A 106 -6.50 -4.85 1.61
C THR A 106 -7.99 -5.11 1.47
N THR A 107 -8.80 -4.06 1.47
CA THR A 107 -10.26 -4.13 1.53
C THR A 107 -10.84 -4.97 0.39
N ASP A 108 -10.44 -4.71 -0.86
CA ASP A 108 -10.96 -5.43 -2.02
C ASP A 108 -10.64 -6.92 -1.99
N THR A 109 -9.42 -7.30 -1.59
CA THR A 109 -9.01 -8.70 -1.47
C THR A 109 -9.84 -9.41 -0.39
N ASN A 110 -9.99 -8.78 0.79
CA ASN A 110 -10.79 -9.33 1.88
C ASN A 110 -12.25 -9.51 1.50
N ARG A 111 -12.85 -8.49 0.86
CA ARG A 111 -14.23 -8.55 0.39
C ARG A 111 -14.42 -9.64 -0.66
N THR A 112 -13.52 -9.74 -1.63
CA THR A 112 -13.59 -10.80 -2.64
C THR A 112 -13.59 -12.18 -2.00
N VAL A 113 -12.71 -12.41 -1.01
CA VAL A 113 -12.68 -13.67 -0.27
C VAL A 113 -14.01 -13.93 0.46
N ASP A 114 -14.59 -12.93 1.12
CA ASP A 114 -15.91 -13.09 1.75
C ASP A 114 -16.99 -13.51 0.73
N MET A 115 -16.99 -12.87 -0.45
CA MET A 115 -18.00 -13.14 -1.50
C MET A 115 -17.87 -14.55 -2.11
N ILE A 116 -16.64 -15.00 -2.40
CA ILE A 116 -16.42 -16.35 -2.97
C ILE A 116 -16.70 -17.45 -1.94
N LYS A 117 -16.32 -17.22 -0.67
CA LYS A 117 -16.62 -18.17 0.42
C LYS A 117 -18.12 -18.33 0.63
N ALA A 118 -18.89 -17.25 0.52
CA ALA A 118 -20.35 -17.31 0.59
C ALA A 118 -20.96 -18.17 -0.54
N ARG A 119 -20.25 -18.37 -1.66
CA ARG A 119 -20.63 -19.23 -2.79
C ARG A 119 -20.01 -20.63 -2.75
N GLY A 120 -19.37 -21.00 -1.64
CA GLY A 120 -18.80 -22.34 -1.43
C GLY A 120 -17.39 -22.52 -2.01
N ALA A 121 -16.72 -21.48 -2.50
CA ALA A 121 -15.34 -21.60 -2.97
C ALA A 121 -14.37 -21.89 -1.81
N HIS A 122 -13.29 -22.57 -2.15
CA HIS A 122 -12.13 -22.75 -1.28
C HIS A 122 -11.19 -21.57 -1.39
N ALA A 123 -10.54 -21.17 -0.29
CA ALA A 123 -9.65 -20.03 -0.26
C ALA A 123 -8.36 -20.32 0.49
N LEU A 124 -7.22 -20.03 -0.13
CA LEU A 124 -5.91 -19.95 0.51
C LEU A 124 -5.39 -18.51 0.48
N ALA A 125 -4.47 -18.18 1.36
CA ALA A 125 -3.80 -16.89 1.34
C ALA A 125 -2.27 -17.02 1.31
N ILE A 126 -1.62 -16.13 0.57
CA ILE A 126 -0.19 -15.85 0.65
C ILE A 126 -0.04 -14.48 1.29
N VAL A 127 0.43 -14.41 2.54
CA VAL A 127 0.43 -13.20 3.35
C VAL A 127 1.77 -13.01 4.06
N ASN A 128 2.20 -11.77 4.21
CA ASN A 128 3.38 -11.46 5.02
C ASN A 128 3.00 -11.23 6.49
N ARG A 129 1.95 -10.45 6.75
CA ARG A 129 1.54 -10.08 8.11
C ARG A 129 0.71 -11.18 8.75
N ARG A 130 1.18 -11.69 9.91
CA ARG A 130 0.44 -12.63 10.72
C ARG A 130 -0.79 -11.97 11.35
N ASP A 131 -1.79 -12.79 11.64
CA ASP A 131 -3.01 -12.40 12.37
C ASP A 131 -3.73 -11.18 11.74
N SER A 132 -3.67 -11.09 10.41
CA SER A 132 -4.37 -10.07 9.65
C SER A 132 -5.77 -10.54 9.24
N ASP A 133 -6.66 -9.61 8.90
CA ASP A 133 -8.07 -9.93 8.56
C ASP A 133 -8.20 -11.07 7.56
N LEU A 134 -7.36 -11.09 6.54
CA LEU A 134 -7.39 -12.12 5.49
C LEU A 134 -7.11 -13.52 6.06
N THR A 135 -6.21 -13.64 7.04
CA THR A 135 -5.80 -14.94 7.61
C THR A 135 -6.92 -15.64 8.36
N PHE A 136 -7.91 -14.89 8.86
CA PHE A 136 -9.07 -15.45 9.55
C PHE A 136 -10.24 -15.85 8.62
N LYS A 137 -10.13 -15.55 7.32
CA LYS A 137 -11.20 -15.76 6.35
C LYS A 137 -10.93 -16.94 5.42
N VAL A 138 -9.69 -17.37 5.32
CA VAL A 138 -9.23 -18.39 4.38
C VAL A 138 -9.10 -19.76 5.08
N ASP A 139 -8.99 -20.79 4.28
CA ASP A 139 -8.89 -22.18 4.74
C ASP A 139 -7.47 -22.57 5.15
N GLY A 140 -6.46 -21.90 4.55
CA GLY A 140 -5.05 -22.08 4.90
C GLY A 140 -4.21 -20.86 4.51
N VAL A 141 -3.05 -20.72 5.15
CA VAL A 141 -2.17 -19.54 4.98
C VAL A 141 -0.73 -19.95 4.76
N VAL A 142 -0.14 -19.51 3.65
CA VAL A 142 1.29 -19.56 3.41
C VAL A 142 1.91 -18.22 3.78
N TYR A 143 2.68 -18.18 4.85
CA TYR A 143 3.36 -16.96 5.29
C TYR A 143 4.67 -16.76 4.53
N THR A 144 4.89 -15.54 4.03
CA THR A 144 6.09 -15.19 3.27
C THR A 144 7.30 -14.90 4.16
N SER A 145 7.08 -14.64 5.46
CA SER A 145 8.13 -14.36 6.44
C SER A 145 7.87 -15.00 7.79
N SER A 146 8.86 -14.93 8.70
CA SER A 146 8.73 -15.40 10.08
C SER A 146 7.91 -14.47 10.99
N GLY A 147 7.32 -13.40 10.46
CA GLY A 147 6.45 -12.47 11.18
C GLY A 147 7.12 -11.21 11.71
N ARG A 148 8.46 -11.13 11.70
CA ARG A 148 9.22 -9.91 12.07
C ARG A 148 9.59 -9.03 10.89
N ASP A 149 9.18 -9.42 9.70
CA ASP A 149 9.53 -8.74 8.47
C ASP A 149 8.51 -7.65 8.17
N ILE A 150 8.75 -6.47 8.70
CA ILE A 150 7.89 -5.30 8.50
C ILE A 150 8.39 -4.55 7.28
N GLU A 151 7.61 -4.57 6.21
CA GLU A 151 7.82 -3.70 5.07
C GLU A 151 7.18 -2.34 5.39
N MET A 152 8.04 -1.36 5.71
CA MET A 152 7.60 -0.04 6.18
C MET A 152 7.16 0.89 5.05
N SER A 153 7.54 0.59 3.82
CA SER A 153 7.20 1.38 2.64
C SER A 153 5.84 1.01 2.07
N VAL A 154 5.11 1.99 1.53
CA VAL A 154 3.93 1.76 0.68
C VAL A 154 4.34 1.04 -0.61
N ALA A 155 5.51 1.39 -1.16
CA ALA A 155 6.09 0.74 -2.32
C ALA A 155 6.63 -0.64 -1.90
N SER A 156 5.80 -1.68 -2.05
CA SER A 156 6.20 -3.06 -1.78
C SER A 156 7.30 -3.51 -2.75
N THR A 157 8.37 -4.09 -2.23
CA THR A 157 9.51 -4.59 -3.01
C THR A 157 9.83 -6.03 -2.65
N LYS A 158 10.47 -6.30 -1.50
CA LYS A 158 10.86 -7.66 -1.11
C LYS A 158 9.67 -8.60 -0.91
N ALA A 159 8.51 -8.10 -0.46
CA ALA A 159 7.31 -8.90 -0.32
C ALA A 159 6.83 -9.46 -1.67
N PHE A 160 6.99 -8.72 -2.77
CA PHE A 160 6.68 -9.17 -4.11
C PHE A 160 7.42 -10.47 -4.47
N TYR A 161 8.74 -10.50 -4.27
CA TYR A 161 9.55 -11.70 -4.56
C TYR A 161 9.17 -12.88 -3.66
N ALA A 162 8.95 -12.61 -2.38
CA ALA A 162 8.57 -13.64 -1.42
C ALA A 162 7.17 -14.23 -1.73
N GLN A 163 6.25 -13.40 -2.23
CA GLN A 163 4.92 -13.85 -2.69
C GLN A 163 5.04 -14.78 -3.90
N ILE A 164 5.87 -14.46 -4.87
CA ILE A 164 6.12 -15.31 -6.04
C ILE A 164 6.71 -16.65 -5.63
N VAL A 165 7.74 -16.64 -4.77
CA VAL A 165 8.36 -17.87 -4.26
C VAL A 165 7.34 -18.72 -3.48
N ALA A 166 6.48 -18.10 -2.66
CA ALA A 166 5.41 -18.82 -1.96
C ALA A 166 4.39 -19.42 -2.93
N GLY A 167 4.04 -18.70 -4.01
CA GLY A 167 3.20 -19.21 -5.09
C GLY A 167 3.84 -20.38 -5.83
N ALA A 168 5.15 -20.31 -6.09
CA ALA A 168 5.92 -21.43 -6.70
C ALA A 168 5.91 -22.67 -5.78
N ILE A 169 6.14 -22.51 -4.48
CA ILE A 169 6.07 -23.59 -3.49
C ILE A 169 4.67 -24.22 -3.49
N LEU A 170 3.61 -23.39 -3.47
CA LEU A 170 2.24 -23.88 -3.55
C LEU A 170 2.01 -24.65 -4.87
N GLY A 171 2.50 -24.15 -6.00
CA GLY A 171 2.40 -24.81 -7.29
C GLY A 171 3.10 -26.19 -7.31
N LEU A 172 4.29 -26.27 -6.73
CA LEU A 172 5.00 -27.57 -6.59
C LEU A 172 4.24 -28.53 -5.65
N CYS A 173 3.64 -28.01 -4.57
CA CYS A 173 2.76 -28.82 -3.71
C CYS A 173 1.58 -29.40 -4.51
N LEU A 174 0.92 -28.58 -5.32
CA LEU A 174 -0.18 -29.00 -6.19
C LEU A 174 0.28 -30.05 -7.21
N ALA A 175 1.43 -29.84 -7.86
CA ALA A 175 2.00 -30.75 -8.85
C ALA A 175 2.35 -32.12 -8.24
N GLN A 176 2.92 -32.11 -7.03
CA GLN A 176 3.25 -33.32 -6.24
C GLN A 176 1.97 -34.08 -5.84
N LEU A 177 0.98 -33.38 -5.28
CA LEU A 177 -0.30 -33.97 -4.82
C LEU A 177 -1.10 -34.60 -5.98
N THR A 178 -1.17 -33.90 -7.11
CA THR A 178 -1.92 -34.34 -8.27
C THR A 178 -1.14 -35.33 -9.16
N LYS A 179 0.10 -35.61 -8.82
CA LYS A 179 1.02 -36.47 -9.58
C LYS A 179 1.19 -36.05 -11.05
N ARG A 180 1.10 -34.72 -11.31
CA ARG A 180 1.28 -34.17 -12.66
C ARG A 180 2.74 -34.05 -13.06
N ARG A 181 3.64 -34.03 -12.09
CA ARG A 181 5.10 -34.04 -12.25
C ARG A 181 5.71 -35.13 -11.38
N ASP A 182 6.80 -35.67 -11.85
CA ASP A 182 7.59 -36.64 -11.07
C ASP A 182 8.41 -35.93 -9.97
N GLY A 183 8.97 -36.73 -9.07
CA GLY A 183 9.79 -36.22 -7.98
C GLY A 183 11.12 -35.59 -8.43
N VAL A 184 11.62 -35.94 -9.62
CA VAL A 184 12.83 -35.32 -10.19
C VAL A 184 12.55 -33.90 -10.57
N PHE A 185 11.47 -33.64 -11.31
CA PHE A 185 11.05 -32.31 -11.68
C PHE A 185 10.83 -31.41 -10.42
N VAL A 186 10.08 -31.92 -9.42
CA VAL A 186 9.81 -31.16 -8.18
C VAL A 186 11.14 -30.82 -7.48
N SER A 187 12.04 -31.78 -7.36
CA SER A 187 13.36 -31.58 -6.74
C SER A 187 14.20 -30.55 -7.48
N ASP A 188 14.24 -30.61 -8.81
CA ASP A 188 15.01 -29.65 -9.61
C ASP A 188 14.45 -28.23 -9.52
N GLN A 189 13.13 -28.08 -9.51
CA GLN A 189 12.51 -26.78 -9.29
C GLN A 189 12.80 -26.21 -7.87
N ILE A 190 12.84 -27.05 -6.84
CA ILE A 190 13.27 -26.64 -5.49
C ILE A 190 14.73 -26.19 -5.50
N LYS A 191 15.63 -26.88 -6.23
CA LYS A 191 17.02 -26.46 -6.36
C LYS A 191 17.16 -25.10 -7.03
N GLU A 192 16.37 -24.82 -8.09
CA GLU A 192 16.30 -23.50 -8.72
C GLU A 192 15.83 -22.42 -7.73
N LEU A 193 14.75 -22.66 -6.97
CA LEU A 193 14.28 -21.72 -5.94
C LEU A 193 15.33 -21.47 -4.85
N ARG A 194 16.13 -22.48 -4.51
CA ARG A 194 17.24 -22.33 -3.54
C ARG A 194 18.41 -21.52 -4.09
N ALA A 195 18.61 -21.50 -5.40
CA ALA A 195 19.66 -20.70 -6.05
C ALA A 195 19.30 -19.22 -6.14
N LEU A 196 18.00 -18.85 -6.19
CA LEU A 196 17.53 -17.49 -6.37
C LEU A 196 18.17 -16.46 -5.42
N PRO A 197 18.31 -16.69 -4.10
CA PRO A 197 18.92 -15.70 -3.21
C PRO A 197 20.38 -15.36 -3.60
N THR A 198 21.12 -16.29 -4.16
CA THR A 198 22.49 -16.06 -4.65
C THR A 198 22.45 -15.24 -5.93
N GLN A 199 21.60 -15.60 -6.89
CA GLN A 199 21.41 -14.87 -8.13
C GLN A 199 20.91 -13.44 -7.88
N MET A 200 19.98 -13.24 -6.92
CA MET A 200 19.55 -11.90 -6.51
C MET A 200 20.70 -11.07 -5.92
N ARG A 201 21.60 -11.69 -5.13
CA ARG A 201 22.80 -10.98 -4.63
C ARG A 201 23.74 -10.58 -5.76
N GLN A 202 23.85 -11.37 -6.82
CA GLN A 202 24.64 -11.01 -8.01
C GLN A 202 24.05 -9.76 -8.68
N VAL A 203 22.71 -9.68 -8.85
CA VAL A 203 22.06 -8.47 -9.34
C VAL A 203 22.31 -7.28 -8.40
N LEU A 204 22.23 -7.48 -7.08
CA LEU A 204 22.54 -6.41 -6.11
C LEU A 204 24.00 -5.95 -6.20
N ALA A 205 24.93 -6.81 -6.59
CA ALA A 205 26.33 -6.44 -6.77
C ALA A 205 26.56 -5.50 -7.96
N THR A 206 25.64 -5.44 -8.95
CA THR A 206 25.69 -4.50 -10.09
C THR A 206 25.03 -3.15 -9.79
N ASP A 207 24.68 -2.87 -8.52
CA ASP A 207 23.97 -1.65 -8.10
C ASP A 207 24.61 -0.35 -8.61
N ALA A 208 25.93 -0.26 -8.60
CA ALA A 208 26.65 0.92 -9.06
C ALA A 208 26.49 1.18 -10.59
N GLU A 209 26.43 0.11 -11.39
CA GLU A 209 26.21 0.20 -12.83
C GLU A 209 24.77 0.62 -13.12
N ILE A 210 23.81 -0.01 -12.42
CA ILE A 210 22.39 0.35 -12.51
C ILE A 210 22.19 1.82 -12.13
N ALA A 211 22.84 2.28 -11.04
CA ALA A 211 22.80 3.67 -10.60
C ALA A 211 23.34 4.65 -11.64
N ALA A 212 24.41 4.29 -12.34
CA ALA A 212 25.00 5.11 -13.40
C ALA A 212 24.01 5.32 -14.56
N THR A 213 23.34 4.24 -15.02
CA THR A 213 22.34 4.33 -16.10
C THR A 213 21.12 5.16 -15.70
N ALA A 214 20.64 5.00 -14.46
CA ALA A 214 19.53 5.78 -13.93
C ALA A 214 19.88 7.28 -13.83
N LYS A 215 21.09 7.61 -13.38
CA LYS A 215 21.59 8.98 -13.29
C LYS A 215 21.75 9.66 -14.65
N ASP A 216 22.03 8.87 -15.68
CA ASP A 216 22.17 9.36 -17.05
C ASP A 216 20.80 9.72 -17.67
N LEU A 217 19.80 8.86 -17.51
CA LEU A 217 18.55 8.94 -18.27
C LEU A 217 17.34 9.49 -17.49
N ALA A 218 17.30 9.33 -16.17
CA ALA A 218 16.08 9.63 -15.41
C ALA A 218 15.66 11.10 -15.44
N THR A 219 16.59 12.03 -15.55
CA THR A 219 16.31 13.47 -15.59
C THR A 219 16.16 14.02 -17.00
N SER A 220 16.77 13.37 -18.00
CA SER A 220 16.78 13.83 -19.39
C SER A 220 15.57 13.39 -20.20
N LYS A 221 14.94 12.26 -19.85
CA LYS A 221 13.77 11.70 -20.57
C LYS A 221 12.47 12.02 -19.87
N THR A 222 11.50 12.55 -20.64
CA THR A 222 10.18 12.95 -20.14
C THR A 222 9.22 11.77 -20.08
N TYR A 223 9.14 11.01 -21.15
CA TYR A 223 8.22 9.88 -21.31
C TYR A 223 8.94 8.56 -21.04
N TRP A 224 8.30 7.71 -20.26
CA TRP A 224 8.87 6.43 -19.86
C TRP A 224 7.91 5.30 -20.16
N ALA A 225 8.44 4.15 -20.49
CA ALA A 225 7.69 2.91 -20.66
C ALA A 225 8.48 1.74 -20.06
N SER A 226 7.78 0.69 -19.68
CA SER A 226 8.34 -0.61 -19.37
C SER A 226 7.66 -1.65 -20.25
N VAL A 227 8.42 -2.54 -20.87
CA VAL A 227 7.87 -3.55 -21.78
C VAL A 227 8.43 -4.93 -21.49
N GLY A 228 7.62 -5.96 -21.73
CA GLY A 228 7.99 -7.35 -21.59
C GLY A 228 7.05 -8.26 -22.35
N SER A 229 7.50 -9.45 -22.66
CA SER A 229 6.70 -10.47 -23.35
C SER A 229 6.69 -11.77 -22.59
N GLY A 230 5.62 -12.58 -22.72
CA GLY A 230 5.43 -13.79 -21.93
C GLY A 230 5.45 -13.50 -20.42
N PRO A 231 6.11 -14.29 -19.58
CA PRO A 231 6.21 -14.06 -18.13
C PRO A 231 6.77 -12.68 -17.76
N ASN A 232 7.64 -12.12 -18.60
CA ASN A 232 8.25 -10.80 -18.37
C ASN A 232 7.30 -9.62 -18.55
N LYS A 233 6.06 -9.82 -19.06
CA LYS A 233 5.03 -8.80 -19.04
C LYS A 233 4.69 -8.40 -17.61
N ALA A 234 4.67 -9.36 -16.69
CA ALA A 234 4.48 -9.08 -15.27
C ALA A 234 5.63 -8.24 -14.68
N SER A 235 6.89 -8.47 -15.12
CA SER A 235 8.01 -7.60 -14.73
C SER A 235 7.80 -6.16 -15.18
N ALA A 236 7.38 -5.97 -16.44
CA ALA A 236 7.10 -4.65 -16.96
C ALA A 236 5.99 -3.94 -16.19
N ASP A 237 4.92 -4.66 -15.81
CA ASP A 237 3.82 -4.14 -15.00
C ASP A 237 4.28 -3.69 -13.62
N GLU A 238 5.11 -4.50 -12.95
CA GLU A 238 5.60 -4.17 -11.61
C GLU A 238 6.61 -3.03 -11.65
N ILE A 239 7.54 -3.03 -12.61
CA ILE A 239 8.49 -1.91 -12.80
C ILE A 239 7.72 -0.61 -13.03
N ARG A 240 6.69 -0.61 -13.88
CA ARG A 240 5.83 0.55 -14.08
C ARG A 240 5.23 1.05 -12.76
N ILE A 241 4.69 0.15 -11.93
CA ILE A 241 4.11 0.52 -10.64
C ILE A 241 5.17 1.23 -9.78
N LYS A 242 6.34 0.63 -9.62
CA LYS A 242 7.41 1.20 -8.77
C LYS A 242 7.95 2.52 -9.30
N LEU A 243 8.16 2.63 -10.59
CA LEU A 243 8.61 3.89 -11.19
C LEU A 243 7.57 5.00 -11.02
N SER A 244 6.27 4.67 -11.13
CA SER A 244 5.20 5.65 -10.89
C SER A 244 5.16 6.09 -9.43
N GLU A 245 5.32 5.17 -8.49
CA GLU A 245 5.32 5.45 -7.05
C GLU A 245 6.55 6.25 -6.61
N LEU A 246 7.75 5.88 -7.08
CA LEU A 246 9.02 6.48 -6.64
C LEU A 246 9.36 7.75 -7.41
N CYS A 247 9.10 7.80 -8.72
CA CYS A 247 9.53 8.89 -9.59
C CYS A 247 8.41 9.89 -9.91
N TYR A 248 7.15 9.62 -9.49
CA TYR A 248 5.97 10.45 -9.75
C TYR A 248 5.80 10.78 -11.24
N LYS A 249 5.97 9.76 -12.08
CA LYS A 249 5.77 9.86 -13.54
C LYS A 249 4.62 8.96 -13.98
N THR A 250 3.92 9.39 -15.02
CA THR A 250 3.00 8.53 -15.77
C THR A 250 3.81 7.65 -16.70
N ILE A 251 3.68 6.35 -16.58
CA ILE A 251 4.50 5.36 -17.28
C ILE A 251 3.57 4.32 -17.88
N SER A 252 3.73 4.01 -19.18
CA SER A 252 3.04 2.90 -19.80
C SER A 252 3.72 1.56 -19.52
N SER A 253 2.93 0.49 -19.57
CA SER A 253 3.43 -0.88 -19.56
C SER A 253 2.74 -1.68 -20.64
N ASP A 254 3.51 -2.12 -21.63
CA ASP A 254 3.00 -2.73 -22.85
C ASP A 254 3.70 -4.07 -23.13
N TYR A 255 3.15 -4.88 -24.04
CA TYR A 255 3.94 -5.92 -24.66
C TYR A 255 4.99 -5.29 -25.57
N VAL A 256 6.14 -5.97 -25.75
CA VAL A 256 7.24 -5.42 -26.59
C VAL A 256 6.75 -5.16 -28.01
N GLU A 257 6.00 -6.11 -28.56
CA GLU A 257 5.42 -5.99 -29.90
C GLU A 257 4.46 -4.80 -30.05
N ASP A 258 3.60 -4.57 -29.06
CA ASP A 258 2.64 -3.47 -29.09
C ASP A 258 3.35 -2.11 -29.05
N LYS A 259 4.41 -1.99 -28.27
CA LYS A 259 5.12 -0.72 -28.05
C LYS A 259 5.73 -0.14 -29.31
N LYS A 260 6.19 -0.96 -30.25
CA LYS A 260 6.76 -0.47 -31.52
C LYS A 260 5.72 0.23 -32.42
N HIS A 261 4.43 0.01 -32.16
CA HIS A 261 3.33 0.64 -32.89
C HIS A 261 2.73 1.85 -32.17
N ILE A 262 3.11 2.09 -30.87
CA ILE A 262 2.47 3.08 -30.02
C ILE A 262 3.56 4.00 -29.41
N ASP A 263 3.32 5.32 -29.49
CA ASP A 263 4.06 6.36 -28.73
C ASP A 263 5.59 6.39 -28.85
N LEU A 264 6.14 6.05 -30.01
CA LEU A 264 7.58 6.17 -30.25
C LEU A 264 8.03 7.59 -30.62
N SER A 265 7.09 8.45 -31.04
CA SER A 265 7.38 9.81 -31.50
C SER A 265 7.90 10.77 -30.42
N ALA A 266 7.73 10.41 -29.14
CA ALA A 266 8.10 11.25 -28.01
C ALA A 266 9.50 10.97 -27.45
N GLU A 267 10.34 10.23 -28.16
CA GLU A 267 11.69 9.83 -27.75
C GLU A 267 11.74 9.22 -26.33
N PRO A 268 10.92 8.19 -26.03
CA PRO A 268 10.75 7.69 -24.68
C PRO A 268 12.00 6.95 -24.16
N LEU A 269 12.15 6.89 -22.84
CA LEU A 269 12.93 5.87 -22.19
C LEU A 269 12.10 4.59 -22.12
N ILE A 270 12.65 3.46 -22.55
CA ILE A 270 11.96 2.17 -22.57
C ILE A 270 12.80 1.14 -21.83
N ILE A 271 12.27 0.60 -20.72
CA ILE A 271 12.89 -0.53 -20.02
C ILE A 271 12.34 -1.81 -20.64
N VAL A 272 13.20 -2.61 -21.24
CA VAL A 272 12.88 -3.86 -21.92
C VAL A 272 13.27 -5.03 -21.03
N CYS A 273 12.28 -5.80 -20.55
CA CYS A 273 12.49 -7.00 -19.74
C CYS A 273 12.72 -8.21 -20.65
N ALA A 274 13.98 -8.54 -20.95
CA ALA A 274 14.35 -9.58 -21.91
C ALA A 274 15.06 -10.79 -21.29
N ALA A 275 15.54 -10.70 -20.04
CA ALA A 275 16.23 -11.84 -19.40
C ALA A 275 15.32 -13.05 -19.23
N GLY A 276 15.86 -14.24 -19.41
CA GLY A 276 15.15 -15.52 -19.35
C GLY A 276 14.20 -15.78 -20.53
N ALA A 277 14.21 -14.93 -21.58
CA ALA A 277 13.41 -15.14 -22.75
C ALA A 277 13.92 -16.35 -23.55
N ARG A 278 13.00 -17.08 -24.20
CA ARG A 278 13.35 -18.23 -25.03
C ARG A 278 14.24 -17.83 -26.21
N PRO A 279 15.20 -18.67 -26.62
CA PRO A 279 16.06 -18.36 -27.77
C PRO A 279 15.31 -17.99 -29.04
N THR A 280 14.11 -18.57 -29.24
CA THR A 280 13.23 -18.26 -30.38
C THR A 280 12.61 -16.87 -30.33
N VAL A 281 12.51 -16.27 -29.14
CA VAL A 281 11.88 -14.95 -28.90
C VAL A 281 12.93 -13.84 -28.82
N VAL A 282 14.15 -14.14 -28.34
CA VAL A 282 15.21 -13.14 -28.16
C VAL A 282 15.51 -12.39 -29.46
N GLY A 283 15.50 -13.09 -30.62
CA GLY A 283 15.73 -12.46 -31.92
C GLY A 283 14.68 -11.38 -32.28
N ASP A 284 13.43 -11.59 -31.91
CA ASP A 284 12.36 -10.60 -32.12
C ASP A 284 12.52 -9.43 -31.15
N LEU A 285 12.83 -9.68 -29.87
CA LEU A 285 13.12 -8.62 -28.89
C LEU A 285 14.28 -7.72 -29.33
N ILE A 286 15.34 -8.29 -29.97
CA ILE A 286 16.44 -7.52 -30.52
C ILE A 286 15.97 -6.61 -31.66
N LYS A 287 15.18 -7.14 -32.62
CA LYS A 287 14.60 -6.36 -33.70
C LYS A 287 13.73 -5.21 -33.18
N ASP A 288 12.88 -5.49 -32.20
CA ASP A 288 12.02 -4.46 -31.61
C ASP A 288 12.82 -3.40 -30.88
N THR A 289 13.90 -3.79 -30.18
CA THR A 289 14.84 -2.84 -29.55
C THR A 289 15.53 -1.96 -30.60
N ALA A 290 15.91 -2.52 -31.74
CA ALA A 290 16.47 -1.75 -32.86
C ALA A 290 15.45 -0.76 -33.44
N ILE A 291 14.17 -1.13 -33.53
CA ILE A 291 13.09 -0.22 -33.94
C ILE A 291 12.94 0.92 -32.94
N PHE A 292 12.96 0.63 -31.62
CA PHE A 292 12.91 1.66 -30.60
C PHE A 292 14.05 2.68 -30.76
N GLN A 293 15.29 2.20 -30.94
CA GLN A 293 16.44 3.06 -31.16
C GLN A 293 16.31 3.90 -32.44
N ALA A 294 15.85 3.30 -33.54
CA ALA A 294 15.65 4.00 -34.83
C ALA A 294 14.64 5.17 -34.68
N HIS A 295 13.68 5.06 -33.78
CA HIS A 295 12.73 6.11 -33.42
C HIS A 295 13.22 7.04 -32.28
N LYS A 296 14.55 7.07 -32.02
CA LYS A 296 15.20 7.92 -31.02
C LYS A 296 14.74 7.64 -29.56
N ALA A 297 14.12 6.53 -29.29
CA ALA A 297 13.93 6.09 -27.92
C ALA A 297 15.28 5.75 -27.26
N ALA A 298 15.31 5.71 -25.93
CA ALA A 298 16.46 5.27 -25.14
C ALA A 298 16.14 3.91 -24.51
N PRO A 299 16.40 2.77 -25.17
CA PRO A 299 16.18 1.46 -24.61
C PRO A 299 17.20 1.13 -23.52
N ILE A 300 16.70 0.70 -22.34
CA ILE A 300 17.47 0.00 -21.31
C ILE A 300 17.02 -1.44 -21.34
N VAL A 301 17.89 -2.36 -21.69
CA VAL A 301 17.55 -3.79 -21.79
C VAL A 301 18.06 -4.52 -20.56
N ILE A 302 17.18 -5.25 -19.89
CA ILE A 302 17.56 -6.23 -18.85
C ILE A 302 17.70 -7.57 -19.55
N ALA A 303 18.91 -8.10 -19.63
CA ALA A 303 19.23 -9.30 -20.41
C ALA A 303 20.01 -10.31 -19.57
N ASP A 304 20.02 -11.57 -20.01
CA ASP A 304 20.87 -12.62 -19.42
C ASP A 304 22.35 -12.27 -19.60
N GLU A 305 23.18 -12.62 -18.61
CA GLU A 305 24.63 -12.57 -18.74
C GLU A 305 25.11 -13.31 -20.01
N GLY A 306 25.94 -12.62 -20.82
CA GLY A 306 26.44 -13.13 -22.09
C GLY A 306 25.50 -12.95 -23.28
N GLU A 307 24.38 -12.26 -23.15
CA GLU A 307 23.50 -11.91 -24.25
C GLU A 307 23.85 -10.52 -24.82
N ASP A 308 24.94 -10.44 -25.59
CA ASP A 308 25.51 -9.18 -26.07
C ASP A 308 24.83 -8.61 -27.31
N ARG A 309 23.92 -9.36 -27.96
CA ARG A 309 23.27 -8.95 -29.21
C ARG A 309 22.38 -7.71 -29.08
N PHE A 310 22.00 -7.34 -27.88
CA PHE A 310 21.26 -6.10 -27.62
C PHE A 310 22.17 -4.85 -27.64
N THR A 311 23.45 -4.99 -27.36
CA THR A 311 24.40 -3.87 -27.18
C THR A 311 24.42 -2.86 -28.34
N PRO A 312 24.30 -3.23 -29.64
CA PRO A 312 24.28 -2.26 -30.73
C PRO A 312 23.03 -1.39 -30.76
N TYR A 313 21.93 -1.82 -30.11
CA TYR A 313 20.61 -1.20 -30.21
C TYR A 313 20.09 -0.64 -28.88
N ALA A 314 20.68 -1.03 -27.77
CA ALA A 314 20.32 -0.51 -26.46
C ALA A 314 21.18 0.72 -26.10
N THR A 315 20.58 1.67 -25.37
CA THR A 315 21.36 2.75 -24.75
C THR A 315 22.19 2.20 -23.60
N HIS A 316 21.62 1.26 -22.85
CA HIS A 316 22.28 0.52 -21.78
C HIS A 316 21.74 -0.92 -21.73
N VAL A 317 22.60 -1.87 -21.37
CA VAL A 317 22.22 -3.25 -21.08
C VAL A 317 22.55 -3.52 -19.60
N LEU A 318 21.56 -4.00 -18.86
CA LEU A 318 21.69 -4.45 -17.48
C LEU A 318 21.70 -5.98 -17.47
N TYR A 319 22.86 -6.56 -17.19
CA TYR A 319 23.00 -8.01 -17.18
C TYR A 319 22.53 -8.60 -15.85
N VAL A 320 21.78 -9.69 -15.93
CA VAL A 320 21.34 -10.48 -14.77
C VAL A 320 21.70 -11.96 -14.98
N PRO A 321 21.93 -12.72 -13.89
CA PRO A 321 22.19 -14.15 -13.99
C PRO A 321 21.08 -14.88 -14.75
N ARG A 322 21.44 -15.88 -15.53
CA ARG A 322 20.47 -16.71 -16.25
C ARG A 322 19.64 -17.54 -15.29
N VAL A 323 18.34 -17.54 -15.47
CA VAL A 323 17.36 -18.34 -14.74
C VAL A 323 16.33 -18.92 -15.70
N SER A 324 15.55 -19.90 -15.23
CA SER A 324 14.43 -20.43 -16.01
C SER A 324 13.40 -19.36 -16.34
N GLU A 325 12.77 -19.44 -17.53
CA GLU A 325 11.82 -18.46 -18.05
C GLU A 325 10.74 -18.08 -17.03
N HIS A 326 10.16 -19.04 -16.32
CA HIS A 326 9.11 -18.81 -15.33
C HIS A 326 9.57 -18.11 -14.04
N LEU A 327 10.89 -18.12 -13.76
CA LEU A 327 11.50 -17.40 -12.62
C LEU A 327 12.14 -16.07 -13.03
N ALA A 328 12.32 -15.84 -14.34
CA ALA A 328 12.92 -14.62 -14.88
C ALA A 328 12.23 -13.32 -14.42
N PRO A 329 10.90 -13.27 -14.20
CA PRO A 329 10.25 -12.08 -13.63
C PRO A 329 10.86 -11.59 -12.33
N ILE A 330 11.44 -12.47 -11.51
CA ILE A 330 12.06 -12.08 -10.23
C ILE A 330 13.31 -11.21 -10.49
N LEU A 331 14.21 -11.63 -11.38
CA LEU A 331 15.47 -10.92 -11.62
C LEU A 331 15.28 -9.69 -12.49
N ASN A 332 14.43 -9.75 -13.54
CA ASN A 332 14.06 -8.56 -14.32
C ASN A 332 13.47 -7.47 -13.42
N THR A 333 12.54 -7.84 -12.55
CA THR A 333 11.91 -6.89 -11.64
C THR A 333 12.90 -6.32 -10.62
N LEU A 334 13.83 -7.14 -10.11
CA LEU A 334 14.85 -6.67 -9.16
C LEU A 334 15.74 -5.60 -9.78
N ALA A 335 16.26 -5.83 -11.01
CA ALA A 335 17.04 -4.84 -11.73
C ALA A 335 16.24 -3.55 -11.98
N GLY A 336 14.96 -3.68 -12.38
CA GLY A 336 14.06 -2.55 -12.58
C GLY A 336 13.72 -1.78 -11.29
N HIS A 337 13.59 -2.46 -10.15
CA HIS A 337 13.38 -1.82 -8.84
C HIS A 337 14.61 -1.02 -8.40
N LEU A 338 15.82 -1.57 -8.56
CA LEU A 338 17.07 -0.85 -8.29
C LEU A 338 17.20 0.37 -9.19
N TRP A 339 16.91 0.21 -10.47
CA TRP A 339 16.92 1.33 -11.41
C TRP A 339 15.94 2.42 -10.99
N GLY A 340 14.72 2.05 -10.61
CA GLY A 340 13.68 2.97 -10.14
C GLY A 340 14.08 3.73 -8.87
N TYR A 341 14.73 3.05 -7.92
CA TYR A 341 15.28 3.68 -6.73
C TYR A 341 16.33 4.73 -7.08
N HIS A 342 17.30 4.40 -7.93
CA HIS A 342 18.36 5.33 -8.35
C HIS A 342 17.82 6.47 -9.24
N ALA A 343 16.79 6.21 -10.04
CA ALA A 343 16.10 7.25 -10.80
C ALA A 343 15.42 8.27 -9.87
N ALA A 344 14.75 7.78 -8.82
CA ALA A 344 14.17 8.65 -7.80
C ALA A 344 15.24 9.49 -7.08
N LEU A 345 16.39 8.88 -6.74
CA LEU A 345 17.53 9.60 -6.16
C LEU A 345 18.08 10.68 -7.11
N ALA A 346 18.21 10.36 -8.40
CA ALA A 346 18.71 11.32 -9.40
C ALA A 346 17.79 12.54 -9.56
N ILE A 347 16.46 12.31 -9.56
CA ILE A 347 15.45 13.37 -9.58
C ILE A 347 15.50 14.18 -8.28
N HIS A 348 15.58 13.50 -7.14
CA HIS A 348 15.63 14.14 -5.82
C HIS A 348 16.91 14.95 -5.58
N ASP A 349 18.03 14.63 -6.23
CA ASP A 349 19.27 15.41 -6.12
C ASP A 349 19.05 16.85 -6.59
N GLY A 350 18.20 17.09 -7.58
CA GLY A 350 17.77 18.42 -7.97
C GLY A 350 17.07 19.19 -6.84
N SER A 351 16.17 18.53 -6.11
CA SER A 351 15.51 19.09 -4.91
C SER A 351 16.55 19.43 -3.82
N ARG A 352 17.45 18.50 -3.53
CA ARG A 352 18.49 18.69 -2.50
C ARG A 352 19.46 19.82 -2.83
N PHE A 353 19.82 19.99 -4.10
CA PHE A 353 20.66 21.09 -4.56
C PHE A 353 20.02 22.44 -4.28
N ILE A 354 18.73 22.61 -4.65
CA ILE A 354 17.99 23.86 -4.43
C ILE A 354 17.72 24.06 -2.93
N TYR A 355 17.39 23.00 -2.19
CA TYR A 355 17.15 23.04 -0.74
C TYR A 355 18.39 23.53 0.04
N ARG A 356 19.57 23.01 -0.26
CA ARG A 356 20.81 23.44 0.39
C ARG A 356 21.04 24.93 0.22
N PHE A 357 20.87 25.43 -0.99
CA PHE A 357 20.99 26.85 -1.25
C PHE A 357 19.97 27.69 -0.49
N ARG A 358 18.70 27.27 -0.46
CA ARG A 358 17.67 27.96 0.33
C ARG A 358 18.03 28.02 1.81
N GLU A 359 18.55 26.94 2.39
CA GLU A 359 18.96 26.92 3.79
C GLU A 359 20.22 27.75 4.07
N GLU A 360 21.11 27.84 3.10
CA GLU A 360 22.26 28.77 3.17
C GLU A 360 21.79 30.23 3.19
N LEU A 361 20.88 30.61 2.31
CA LEU A 361 20.27 31.93 2.32
C LEU A 361 19.56 32.22 3.65
N ARG A 362 18.78 31.28 4.19
CA ARG A 362 18.12 31.44 5.49
C ARG A 362 19.10 31.69 6.64
N ARG A 363 20.28 31.06 6.62
CA ARG A 363 21.33 31.31 7.60
C ARG A 363 21.90 32.69 7.42
N ASP A 364 22.23 33.09 6.20
CA ASP A 364 22.75 34.44 5.91
C ASP A 364 21.79 35.52 6.38
N PHE A 365 20.48 35.40 6.08
CA PHE A 365 19.48 36.36 6.55
C PHE A 365 19.38 36.46 8.08
N ARG A 366 19.56 35.36 8.79
CA ARG A 366 19.67 35.40 10.26
C ARG A 366 20.91 36.15 10.73
N ASP A 367 22.05 35.86 10.09
CA ASP A 367 23.34 36.51 10.43
C ASP A 367 23.31 38.01 10.09
N TYR A 368 22.70 38.41 8.99
CA TYR A 368 22.52 39.84 8.64
C TYR A 368 21.53 40.55 9.57
N SER A 369 20.45 39.88 9.99
CA SER A 369 19.52 40.42 10.96
C SER A 369 20.17 40.67 12.33
N LEU A 370 21.12 39.82 12.74
CA LEU A 370 21.93 40.05 13.94
C LEU A 370 22.85 41.24 13.84
N LYS A 371 23.17 41.72 12.61
CA LYS A 371 23.94 42.91 12.32
C LYS A 371 23.07 44.15 12.09
N GLU A 372 21.78 44.06 12.35
CA GLU A 372 20.80 45.12 12.16
C GLU A 372 20.69 45.65 10.72
N LEU A 373 21.11 44.85 9.72
CA LEU A 373 20.95 45.19 8.30
C LEU A 373 19.47 44.95 7.87
N ASP A 374 18.92 45.92 7.15
CA ASP A 374 17.60 45.76 6.53
C ASP A 374 17.70 44.95 5.22
N MET A 375 16.54 44.56 4.63
CA MET A 375 16.53 43.78 3.40
C MET A 375 17.14 44.48 2.21
N TYR A 376 17.09 45.81 2.17
CA TYR A 376 17.68 46.60 1.11
C TYR A 376 19.22 46.57 1.20
N ASP A 377 19.76 46.73 2.40
CA ASP A 377 21.21 46.64 2.66
C ASP A 377 21.72 45.23 2.31
N ILE A 378 20.99 44.18 2.68
CA ILE A 378 21.35 42.79 2.40
C ILE A 378 21.51 42.54 0.89
N ILE A 379 20.58 42.98 0.05
CA ILE A 379 20.65 42.76 -1.40
C ILE A 379 21.75 43.59 -2.06
N LEU A 380 22.26 44.62 -1.39
CA LEU A 380 23.40 45.44 -1.86
C LEU A 380 24.76 44.86 -1.42
N GLU A 381 24.80 43.98 -0.42
CA GLU A 381 26.01 43.37 0.08
C GLU A 381 26.75 42.58 -1.02
N PRO A 382 28.04 42.88 -1.26
CA PRO A 382 28.83 42.21 -2.30
C PRO A 382 28.87 40.68 -2.13
N ASN A 383 28.99 40.20 -0.90
CA ASN A 383 29.05 38.76 -0.58
C ASN A 383 27.72 38.05 -0.91
N PHE A 384 26.56 38.71 -0.64
CA PHE A 384 25.26 38.18 -1.00
C PHE A 384 25.09 38.07 -2.52
N ARG A 385 25.43 39.17 -3.25
CA ARG A 385 25.33 39.19 -4.71
C ARG A 385 26.28 38.16 -5.38
N GLU A 386 27.47 37.99 -4.87
CA GLU A 386 28.40 36.98 -5.36
C GLU A 386 27.87 35.57 -5.12
N LYS A 387 27.29 35.29 -3.94
CA LYS A 387 26.67 33.98 -3.62
C LYS A 387 25.53 33.67 -4.59
N ILE A 388 24.61 34.63 -4.82
CA ILE A 388 23.51 34.48 -5.80
C ILE A 388 24.10 34.22 -7.20
N ALA A 389 25.08 34.98 -7.64
CA ALA A 389 25.70 34.85 -8.97
C ALA A 389 26.39 33.48 -9.17
N ARG A 390 27.08 32.99 -8.13
CA ARG A 390 27.71 31.65 -8.12
C ARG A 390 26.70 30.56 -8.21
N PHE A 391 25.63 30.64 -7.41
CA PHE A 391 24.54 29.65 -7.47
C PHE A 391 23.83 29.66 -8.84
N TYR A 392 23.58 30.85 -9.40
CA TYR A 392 23.01 30.96 -10.75
C TYR A 392 23.88 30.28 -11.80
N TYR A 393 25.19 30.42 -11.73
CA TYR A 393 26.11 29.74 -12.64
C TYR A 393 25.99 28.22 -12.55
N GLU A 394 26.00 27.67 -11.34
CA GLU A 394 25.87 26.23 -11.12
C GLU A 394 24.48 25.72 -11.50
N PHE A 395 23.41 26.47 -11.20
CA PHE A 395 22.06 26.15 -11.61
C PHE A 395 21.94 26.07 -13.14
N ARG A 396 22.50 27.05 -13.84
CA ARG A 396 22.52 27.09 -15.30
C ARG A 396 23.33 25.92 -15.90
N LYS A 397 24.48 25.62 -15.33
CA LYS A 397 25.34 24.49 -15.75
C LYS A 397 24.58 23.17 -15.61
N ARG A 398 23.90 22.94 -14.48
CA ARG A 398 23.07 21.75 -14.25
C ARG A 398 21.88 21.69 -15.21
N LYS A 399 21.25 22.83 -15.50
CA LYS A 399 20.12 22.90 -16.45
C LYS A 399 20.56 22.51 -17.87
N ILE A 400 21.68 23.05 -18.34
CA ILE A 400 22.27 22.72 -19.67
C ILE A 400 22.65 21.24 -19.74
N ALA A 401 23.18 20.68 -18.66
CA ALA A 401 23.56 19.28 -18.58
C ALA A 401 22.36 18.31 -18.39
N GLY A 402 21.10 18.81 -18.47
CA GLY A 402 19.90 17.98 -18.31
C GLY A 402 19.73 17.37 -16.92
N LYS A 403 20.35 17.94 -15.87
CA LYS A 403 20.28 17.42 -14.48
C LYS A 403 18.99 17.79 -13.74
N PHE A 404 18.12 18.57 -14.35
CA PHE A 404 16.78 18.84 -13.84
C PHE A 404 15.74 18.21 -14.76
N PRO A 405 14.84 17.39 -14.21
CA PRO A 405 13.75 16.81 -15.00
C PRO A 405 12.78 17.89 -15.48
N THR A 406 12.06 17.59 -16.55
CA THR A 406 11.00 18.46 -17.10
C THR A 406 9.92 18.82 -16.07
N ALA A 407 9.79 18.01 -15.01
CA ALA A 407 8.91 18.29 -13.87
C ALA A 407 9.21 19.62 -13.18
N LEU A 408 10.45 20.16 -13.25
CA LEU A 408 10.77 21.49 -12.74
C LEU A 408 9.92 22.58 -13.42
N GLY A 409 9.46 22.31 -14.64
CA GLY A 409 8.68 23.25 -15.42
C GLY A 409 9.53 24.38 -16.05
N LEU A 410 9.10 24.82 -17.23
CA LEU A 410 9.78 25.89 -17.93
C LEU A 410 9.66 27.23 -17.16
N MET A 411 8.44 27.51 -16.64
CA MET A 411 8.17 28.74 -15.93
C MET A 411 9.00 28.84 -14.64
N THR A 412 8.93 27.85 -13.76
CA THR A 412 9.71 27.84 -12.50
C THR A 412 11.21 27.97 -12.76
N ALA A 413 11.74 27.31 -13.79
CA ALA A 413 13.16 27.41 -14.15
C ALA A 413 13.53 28.80 -14.72
N THR A 414 12.59 29.45 -15.43
CA THR A 414 12.75 30.80 -15.96
C THR A 414 12.69 31.82 -14.85
N ASP A 415 11.67 31.73 -13.98
CA ASP A 415 11.48 32.63 -12.84
C ASP A 415 12.68 32.59 -11.89
N LEU A 416 13.18 31.41 -11.54
CA LEU A 416 14.42 31.29 -10.77
C LEU A 416 15.63 31.94 -11.46
N SER A 417 15.76 31.78 -12.78
CA SER A 417 16.84 32.40 -13.54
C SER A 417 16.75 33.92 -13.56
N LEU A 418 15.55 34.49 -13.68
CA LEU A 418 15.31 35.93 -13.59
C LEU A 418 15.58 36.46 -12.19
N LEU A 419 15.05 35.80 -11.15
CA LEU A 419 15.24 36.18 -9.75
C LEU A 419 16.73 36.20 -9.36
N PHE A 420 17.51 35.23 -9.79
CA PHE A 420 18.96 35.25 -9.56
C PHE A 420 19.65 36.42 -10.26
N LYS A 421 19.21 36.81 -11.45
CA LYS A 421 19.75 37.97 -12.16
C LYS A 421 19.38 39.27 -11.49
N TYR A 422 18.13 39.45 -11.04
CA TYR A 422 17.67 40.62 -10.28
C TYR A 422 18.51 40.80 -9.01
N LEU A 423 18.56 39.72 -8.19
CA LEU A 423 19.26 39.76 -6.89
C LEU A 423 20.78 39.83 -7.00
N SER A 424 21.38 39.47 -8.15
CA SER A 424 22.79 39.71 -8.44
C SER A 424 23.07 41.08 -9.07
N GLY A 425 22.04 41.94 -9.27
CA GLY A 425 22.16 43.27 -9.82
C GLY A 425 22.39 43.31 -11.33
N ARG A 426 22.03 42.24 -12.06
CA ARG A 426 22.23 42.14 -13.52
C ARG A 426 21.03 42.57 -14.35
N LEU A 427 19.87 42.79 -13.73
CA LEU A 427 18.66 43.29 -14.34
C LEU A 427 18.21 44.57 -13.64
N PRO A 428 17.58 45.54 -14.36
CA PRO A 428 17.00 46.75 -13.78
C PRO A 428 15.81 46.36 -12.87
N VAL A 429 15.79 46.89 -11.66
CA VAL A 429 14.73 46.59 -10.66
C VAL A 429 13.37 47.08 -11.14
N SER A 430 13.32 48.10 -12.02
CA SER A 430 12.09 48.62 -12.67
C SER A 430 11.33 47.49 -13.42
N ASP A 431 12.06 46.57 -14.02
CA ASP A 431 11.48 45.54 -14.89
C ASP A 431 10.85 44.36 -14.09
N PHE A 432 11.16 44.29 -12.78
CA PHE A 432 10.60 43.25 -11.90
C PHE A 432 9.08 43.25 -11.87
N LYS A 433 8.45 44.41 -11.98
CA LYS A 433 6.99 44.52 -12.05
C LYS A 433 6.41 43.91 -13.32
N ILE A 434 7.14 44.00 -14.43
CA ILE A 434 6.73 43.39 -15.69
C ILE A 434 6.80 41.88 -15.61
N ASP A 435 7.87 41.33 -15.03
CA ASP A 435 8.12 39.89 -14.97
C ASP A 435 7.28 39.19 -13.89
N PHE A 436 7.07 39.85 -12.73
CA PHE A 436 6.45 39.21 -11.55
C PHE A 436 5.16 39.88 -11.05
N GLY A 437 4.68 40.94 -11.68
CA GLY A 437 3.46 41.66 -11.30
C GLY A 437 3.56 42.39 -9.96
N LYS A 438 4.76 42.56 -9.39
CA LYS A 438 5.03 43.18 -8.07
C LYS A 438 6.09 44.26 -8.19
N GLU A 439 6.00 45.30 -7.36
CA GLU A 439 7.06 46.31 -7.30
C GLU A 439 8.43 45.67 -6.96
N GLY A 440 9.49 46.17 -7.59
CA GLY A 440 10.86 45.66 -7.45
C GLY A 440 11.52 46.05 -6.12
N SER A 441 10.82 45.93 -5.00
CA SER A 441 11.37 46.13 -3.67
C SER A 441 12.25 44.93 -3.25
N ALA A 442 13.23 45.19 -2.40
CA ALA A 442 14.12 44.15 -1.85
C ALA A 442 13.26 43.00 -1.23
N ARG A 443 12.26 43.37 -0.48
CA ARG A 443 11.35 42.40 0.15
C ARG A 443 10.59 41.54 -0.86
N ASN A 444 9.99 42.15 -1.87
CA ASN A 444 9.26 41.42 -2.90
C ASN A 444 10.15 40.46 -3.68
N MET A 445 11.39 40.88 -4.01
CA MET A 445 12.35 40.03 -4.71
C MET A 445 12.77 38.83 -3.86
N ILE A 446 13.02 39.01 -2.57
CA ILE A 446 13.43 37.95 -1.63
C ILE A 446 12.26 37.00 -1.38
N ASP A 447 11.08 37.53 -1.07
CA ASP A 447 9.88 36.69 -0.82
C ASP A 447 9.52 35.84 -2.05
N THR A 448 9.61 36.43 -3.25
CA THR A 448 9.36 35.70 -4.51
C THR A 448 10.45 34.63 -4.74
N LEU A 449 11.72 34.92 -4.45
CA LEU A 449 12.78 33.92 -4.54
C LEU A 449 12.51 32.73 -3.61
N PHE A 450 12.18 32.98 -2.34
CA PHE A 450 11.89 31.89 -1.38
C PHE A 450 10.67 31.07 -1.78
N ALA A 451 9.64 31.70 -2.33
CA ALA A 451 8.45 31.03 -2.85
C ALA A 451 8.84 30.11 -4.04
N SER A 452 9.55 30.64 -5.05
CA SER A 452 9.97 29.88 -6.23
C SER A 452 10.96 28.75 -5.89
N LEU A 453 11.87 28.97 -4.94
CA LEU A 453 12.75 27.92 -4.42
C LEU A 453 11.95 26.83 -3.71
N GLY A 454 10.92 27.22 -2.92
CA GLY A 454 10.03 26.30 -2.23
C GLY A 454 9.22 25.42 -3.21
N GLU A 455 8.68 26.03 -4.25
CA GLU A 455 7.98 25.33 -5.32
C GLU A 455 8.89 24.33 -6.04
N ALA A 456 10.06 24.77 -6.49
CA ALA A 456 11.04 23.92 -7.15
C ALA A 456 11.47 22.72 -6.29
N ILE A 457 11.68 22.93 -4.98
CA ILE A 457 12.01 21.87 -4.04
C ILE A 457 10.87 20.85 -3.97
N ASN A 458 9.63 21.31 -3.83
CA ASN A 458 8.46 20.44 -3.71
C ASN A 458 8.24 19.59 -4.97
N VAL A 459 8.32 20.22 -6.15
CA VAL A 459 8.11 19.53 -7.43
C VAL A 459 9.18 18.47 -7.69
N LEU A 460 10.43 18.72 -7.26
CA LEU A 460 11.54 17.79 -7.45
C LEU A 460 11.70 16.79 -6.29
N SER A 461 11.02 16.97 -5.17
CA SER A 461 11.06 16.03 -4.03
C SER A 461 10.50 14.66 -4.42
N ARG A 462 11.19 13.61 -3.98
CA ARG A 462 10.76 12.22 -4.21
C ARG A 462 10.73 11.45 -2.89
N PRO A 463 9.86 10.44 -2.79
CA PRO A 463 9.73 9.63 -1.58
C PRO A 463 10.87 8.61 -1.47
N VAL A 464 12.08 9.10 -1.29
CA VAL A 464 13.28 8.26 -1.10
C VAL A 464 13.42 7.75 0.34
N ASP A 465 12.57 8.25 1.24
CA ASP A 465 12.50 7.87 2.65
C ASP A 465 11.19 7.08 2.90
N ALA A 466 11.32 5.82 3.25
CA ALA A 466 10.19 4.92 3.50
C ALA A 466 9.24 5.43 4.61
N ILE A 467 9.77 6.08 5.65
CA ILE A 467 8.96 6.62 6.75
C ILE A 467 8.06 7.76 6.27
N LYS A 468 8.58 8.66 5.42
CA LYS A 468 7.78 9.73 4.82
C LYS A 468 6.68 9.19 3.92
N HIS A 469 6.89 8.07 3.27
CA HIS A 469 5.90 7.40 2.44
C HIS A 469 4.70 6.91 3.25
N GLN A 470 4.93 6.32 4.42
CA GLN A 470 3.86 5.84 5.30
C GLN A 470 2.95 6.97 5.80
N ALA A 471 3.50 8.14 6.11
CA ALA A 471 2.74 9.29 6.57
C ALA A 471 1.73 9.81 5.52
N LYS A 472 1.91 9.47 4.25
CA LYS A 472 1.02 9.83 3.13
C LYS A 472 0.05 8.71 2.74
N THR A 473 -0.01 7.60 3.48
CA THR A 473 -0.95 6.53 3.19
C THR A 473 -2.36 7.02 3.47
N VAL A 474 -3.01 7.51 2.43
CA VAL A 474 -4.46 7.65 2.43
C VAL A 474 -5.01 6.23 2.36
N THR A 475 -5.82 5.85 3.33
CA THR A 475 -6.59 4.59 3.23
C THR A 475 -7.55 4.77 2.06
N VAL A 476 -7.17 4.26 0.90
CA VAL A 476 -8.05 4.22 -0.27
C VAL A 476 -9.02 3.08 -0.04
N GLY A 477 -10.11 3.36 0.66
CA GLY A 477 -11.24 2.46 0.74
C GLY A 477 -12.03 2.59 -0.56
N THR A 478 -12.30 1.48 -1.23
CA THR A 478 -13.18 1.50 -2.39
C THR A 478 -14.62 1.73 -1.99
N SER A 479 -15.34 2.45 -2.83
CA SER A 479 -16.70 2.93 -2.62
C SER A 479 -17.80 1.86 -2.51
N ARG A 480 -17.48 0.58 -2.72
CA ARG A 480 -18.46 -0.53 -2.66
C ARG A 480 -18.79 -1.03 -1.25
N ILE A 481 -18.31 -0.38 -0.20
CA ILE A 481 -18.69 -0.67 1.19
C ILE A 481 -20.18 -0.36 1.41
N ALA A 482 -20.79 0.48 0.57
CA ALA A 482 -22.19 0.86 0.66
C ALA A 482 -23.20 -0.28 0.40
N ASP A 483 -22.82 -1.34 -0.29
CA ASP A 483 -23.77 -2.38 -0.75
C ASP A 483 -24.23 -3.37 0.33
N ARG A 484 -23.75 -3.31 1.57
CA ARG A 484 -24.22 -4.14 2.69
C ARG A 484 -24.19 -3.38 4.01
N THR A 485 -24.88 -2.27 4.07
CA THR A 485 -25.15 -1.53 5.31
C THR A 485 -26.55 -1.88 5.82
N GLU A 486 -26.84 -3.19 5.92
CA GLU A 486 -28.08 -3.73 6.43
C GLU A 486 -27.92 -4.17 7.88
N GLY A 487 -29.03 -4.16 8.64
CA GLY A 487 -29.11 -4.65 10.00
C GLY A 487 -29.23 -3.55 11.06
N ILE A 488 -29.50 -3.98 12.29
CA ILE A 488 -30.02 -3.15 13.39
C ILE A 488 -29.19 -1.86 13.68
N LEU A 489 -27.86 -1.90 13.55
CA LEU A 489 -27.01 -0.71 13.78
C LEU A 489 -27.10 0.27 12.61
N PHE A 490 -27.21 -0.20 11.37
CA PHE A 490 -27.35 0.66 10.19
C PHE A 490 -28.78 1.20 10.05
N GLU A 491 -29.78 0.40 10.43
CA GLU A 491 -31.18 0.87 10.54
C GLU A 491 -31.29 1.99 11.57
N ALA A 492 -30.58 1.88 12.71
CA ALA A 492 -30.54 2.96 13.70
C ALA A 492 -29.84 4.22 13.17
N LEU A 493 -28.77 4.09 12.39
CA LEU A 493 -28.13 5.24 11.73
C LEU A 493 -29.11 5.94 10.77
N THR A 494 -29.79 5.17 9.91
CA THR A 494 -30.79 5.69 8.96
C THR A 494 -31.96 6.36 9.69
N HIS A 495 -32.43 5.76 10.80
CA HIS A 495 -33.47 6.35 11.65
C HIS A 495 -33.08 7.73 12.23
N HIS A 496 -31.80 7.92 12.50
CA HIS A 496 -31.26 9.22 12.94
C HIS A 496 -30.83 10.14 11.78
N GLY A 497 -31.14 9.81 10.52
CA GLY A 497 -30.80 10.59 9.33
C GLY A 497 -29.32 10.56 8.98
N ILE A 498 -28.59 9.52 9.39
CA ILE A 498 -27.15 9.35 9.14
C ILE A 498 -26.95 8.35 8.02
N GLU A 499 -26.46 8.81 6.88
CA GLU A 499 -26.07 7.94 5.77
C GLU A 499 -24.73 7.24 6.06
N SER A 500 -24.56 6.02 5.59
CA SER A 500 -23.33 5.24 5.76
C SER A 500 -22.11 5.94 5.13
N ALA A 501 -22.30 6.75 4.10
CA ALA A 501 -21.25 7.57 3.47
C ALA A 501 -20.64 8.62 4.44
N ARG A 502 -21.36 8.99 5.49
CA ARG A 502 -20.89 9.90 6.54
C ARG A 502 -20.11 9.19 7.66
N LEU A 503 -19.79 7.92 7.51
CA LEU A 503 -18.94 7.17 8.43
C LEU A 503 -17.54 7.00 7.86
N ILE A 504 -16.55 7.00 8.74
CA ILE A 504 -15.19 6.58 8.36
C ILE A 504 -15.24 5.08 8.02
N ASN A 505 -14.65 4.66 6.92
CA ASN A 505 -14.72 3.29 6.42
C ASN A 505 -14.40 2.21 7.47
N ARG A 506 -13.37 2.44 8.32
CA ARG A 506 -13.05 1.53 9.43
C ARG A 506 -14.22 1.36 10.41
N ASN A 507 -15.00 2.40 10.66
CA ASN A 507 -16.14 2.34 11.55
C ASN A 507 -17.30 1.54 10.94
N VAL A 508 -17.50 1.59 9.64
CA VAL A 508 -18.47 0.74 8.92
C VAL A 508 -18.13 -0.74 9.13
N ILE A 509 -16.84 -1.11 9.03
CA ILE A 509 -16.39 -2.50 9.28
C ILE A 509 -16.64 -2.90 10.73
N VAL A 510 -16.32 -2.03 11.70
CA VAL A 510 -16.56 -2.29 13.12
C VAL A 510 -18.05 -2.50 13.38
N LEU A 511 -18.92 -1.63 12.87
CA LEU A 511 -20.36 -1.74 13.04
C LEU A 511 -20.90 -3.03 12.40
N ARG A 512 -20.42 -3.40 11.22
CA ARG A 512 -20.78 -4.66 10.56
C ARG A 512 -20.41 -5.88 11.40
N ASN A 513 -19.22 -5.89 11.99
CA ASN A 513 -18.80 -6.98 12.86
C ASN A 513 -19.61 -7.05 14.16
N LEU A 514 -20.05 -5.91 14.68
CA LEU A 514 -20.89 -5.82 15.87
C LEU A 514 -22.34 -6.26 15.65
N GLN A 515 -22.87 -6.19 14.42
CA GLN A 515 -24.23 -6.62 14.10
C GLN A 515 -24.53 -8.05 14.57
N ALA A 516 -23.56 -8.95 14.45
CA ALA A 516 -23.73 -10.36 14.82
C ALA A 516 -23.97 -10.57 16.32
N ILE A 517 -23.54 -9.63 17.16
CA ILE A 517 -23.59 -9.74 18.63
C ILE A 517 -24.65 -8.85 19.27
N VAL A 518 -25.18 -7.84 18.56
CA VAL A 518 -26.20 -6.92 19.06
C VAL A 518 -27.57 -7.58 18.92
N GLN A 519 -28.38 -7.58 20.01
CA GLN A 519 -29.71 -8.09 20.02
C GLN A 519 -30.76 -7.02 19.76
N ALA A 520 -30.66 -5.88 20.45
CA ALA A 520 -31.64 -4.79 20.34
C ALA A 520 -30.98 -3.43 20.68
N ILE A 521 -31.55 -2.36 20.11
CA ILE A 521 -31.25 -0.97 20.45
C ILE A 521 -32.43 -0.43 21.21
N GLN A 522 -32.20 0.08 22.41
CA GLN A 522 -33.28 0.51 23.33
C GLN A 522 -33.46 2.02 23.35
N GLY A 523 -32.51 2.79 22.84
CA GLY A 523 -32.58 4.25 22.76
C GLY A 523 -31.33 4.88 22.20
N GLY A 524 -31.42 6.13 21.82
CA GLY A 524 -30.33 6.88 21.19
C GLY A 524 -30.26 8.34 21.64
N ILE A 525 -29.04 8.91 21.55
CA ILE A 525 -28.81 10.36 21.72
C ILE A 525 -27.92 10.80 20.57
N LEU A 526 -28.39 11.75 19.79
CA LEU A 526 -27.63 12.41 18.74
C LEU A 526 -27.06 13.72 19.28
N TYR A 527 -25.76 13.89 19.16
CA TYR A 527 -25.03 15.09 19.53
C TYR A 527 -24.47 15.81 18.30
N ARG A 528 -24.39 17.15 18.36
CA ARG A 528 -23.67 18.00 17.42
C ARG A 528 -22.36 18.44 18.06
N ILE A 529 -21.30 18.48 17.25
CA ILE A 529 -19.99 19.01 17.65
C ILE A 529 -19.81 20.37 16.99
N GLY A 530 -19.43 21.39 17.79
CA GLY A 530 -19.16 22.74 17.34
C GLY A 530 -17.82 23.26 17.82
N GLY A 531 -17.36 24.40 17.28
CA GLY A 531 -16.12 25.05 17.71
C GLY A 531 -14.84 24.26 17.38
N LEU A 532 -14.84 23.46 16.30
CA LEU A 532 -13.62 22.86 15.75
C LEU A 532 -12.79 23.93 15.02
N THR A 533 -11.46 23.77 14.96
CA THR A 533 -10.61 24.62 14.13
C THR A 533 -10.94 24.45 12.65
N SER A 534 -10.42 25.35 11.79
CA SER A 534 -10.55 25.21 10.32
C SER A 534 -9.93 23.91 9.76
N LEU A 535 -9.04 23.28 10.52
CA LEU A 535 -8.44 21.98 10.23
C LEU A 535 -9.18 20.81 10.87
N GLY A 536 -10.30 21.05 11.57
CA GLY A 536 -11.09 20.03 12.25
C GLY A 536 -10.51 19.55 13.59
N GLU A 537 -9.56 20.26 14.16
CA GLU A 537 -8.94 19.88 15.42
C GLU A 537 -9.79 20.27 16.63
N VAL A 538 -9.75 19.41 17.65
CA VAL A 538 -10.44 19.61 18.93
C VAL A 538 -9.62 20.52 19.83
N THR A 539 -10.20 21.65 20.24
CA THR A 539 -9.60 22.61 21.20
C THR A 539 -10.38 22.61 22.51
N ASP A 540 -9.96 23.44 23.45
CA ASP A 540 -10.71 23.65 24.71
C ASP A 540 -12.00 24.48 24.52
N GLN A 541 -12.15 25.11 23.34
CA GLN A 541 -13.37 25.82 22.95
C GLN A 541 -14.36 24.94 22.17
N THR A 542 -13.99 23.68 21.88
CA THR A 542 -14.88 22.74 21.17
C THR A 542 -16.08 22.40 22.05
N THR A 543 -17.28 22.57 21.47
CA THR A 543 -18.56 22.36 22.16
C THR A 543 -19.26 21.09 21.68
N ILE A 544 -20.19 20.62 22.51
CA ILE A 544 -21.08 19.49 22.20
C ILE A 544 -22.48 19.83 22.67
N GLU A 545 -23.47 19.56 21.85
CA GLU A 545 -24.89 19.86 22.12
C GLU A 545 -25.74 18.60 21.85
N VAL A 546 -26.82 18.43 22.63
CA VAL A 546 -27.83 17.38 22.40
C VAL A 546 -28.78 17.86 21.32
N MET A 547 -28.87 17.11 20.20
CA MET A 547 -29.83 17.38 19.14
C MET A 547 -31.14 16.62 19.33
N LYS A 548 -31.05 15.32 19.67
CA LYS A 548 -32.22 14.45 19.80
C LYS A 548 -31.93 13.38 20.86
N LYS A 549 -32.97 13.04 21.65
CA LYS A 549 -32.94 11.91 22.60
C LYS A 549 -34.18 11.06 22.38
N GLU A 550 -34.03 9.75 22.43
CA GLU A 550 -35.15 8.84 22.24
C GLU A 550 -34.99 7.51 22.99
N GLY A 551 -36.10 6.77 23.06
CA GLY A 551 -36.20 5.48 23.78
C GLY A 551 -35.91 5.65 25.27
N VAL A 552 -35.33 4.63 25.88
CA VAL A 552 -35.01 4.60 27.31
C VAL A 552 -34.02 5.72 27.76
N LEU A 553 -33.35 6.36 26.81
CA LEU A 553 -32.43 7.46 27.08
C LEU A 553 -33.12 8.83 27.12
N ALA A 554 -34.36 8.97 26.66
CA ALA A 554 -35.09 10.23 26.59
C ALA A 554 -35.22 10.91 27.96
N PRO A 555 -35.63 10.23 29.04
CA PRO A 555 -35.81 10.85 30.35
C PRO A 555 -34.49 11.04 31.13
N ILE A 556 -33.36 10.47 30.67
CA ILE A 556 -32.09 10.50 31.39
C ILE A 556 -31.36 11.82 31.15
N PRO A 557 -31.06 12.63 32.19
CA PRO A 557 -30.29 13.85 32.03
C PRO A 557 -28.89 13.57 31.50
N SER A 558 -28.51 14.24 30.40
CA SER A 558 -27.13 14.22 29.89
C SER A 558 -26.33 15.33 30.53
N ARG A 559 -25.07 15.07 30.88
CA ARG A 559 -24.13 16.13 31.34
C ARG A 559 -24.02 17.27 30.31
N VAL A 560 -24.12 16.94 29.04
CA VAL A 560 -24.02 17.90 27.93
C VAL A 560 -25.12 18.96 27.99
N GLU A 561 -26.27 18.70 28.63
CA GLU A 561 -27.36 19.68 28.79
C GLU A 561 -26.99 20.78 29.80
N THR A 562 -26.08 20.53 30.71
CA THR A 562 -25.61 21.51 31.73
C THR A 562 -24.19 22.02 31.46
N ASP A 563 -23.38 21.28 30.72
CA ASP A 563 -22.00 21.63 30.38
C ASP A 563 -21.72 21.26 28.91
N THR A 564 -21.74 22.26 28.06
CA THR A 564 -21.58 22.13 26.60
C THR A 564 -20.14 21.94 26.16
N GLN A 565 -19.15 21.99 27.07
CA GLN A 565 -17.77 21.76 26.70
C GLN A 565 -17.50 20.29 26.37
N LEU A 566 -16.83 20.01 25.26
CA LEU A 566 -16.46 18.66 24.84
C LEU A 566 -15.36 18.11 25.76
N LYS A 567 -15.68 17.13 26.61
CA LYS A 567 -14.80 16.55 27.62
C LYS A 567 -14.83 15.02 27.65
N GLY A 568 -13.81 14.43 28.28
CA GLY A 568 -13.75 13.01 28.60
C GLY A 568 -13.77 12.09 27.37
N THR A 569 -14.43 10.94 27.46
CA THR A 569 -14.47 9.92 26.40
C THR A 569 -14.99 10.47 25.07
N LYS A 570 -15.99 11.37 25.07
CA LYS A 570 -16.50 11.99 23.83
C LYS A 570 -15.43 12.84 23.13
N ARG A 571 -14.57 13.55 23.88
CA ARG A 571 -13.43 14.29 23.30
C ARG A 571 -12.43 13.35 22.62
N ILE A 572 -12.14 12.20 23.25
CA ILE A 572 -11.24 11.19 22.66
C ILE A 572 -11.85 10.63 21.38
N ILE A 573 -13.14 10.31 21.37
CA ILE A 573 -13.84 9.78 20.19
C ILE A 573 -13.81 10.78 19.04
N VAL A 574 -14.10 12.07 19.27
CA VAL A 574 -14.05 13.10 18.24
C VAL A 574 -12.63 13.26 17.70
N ARG A 575 -11.62 13.25 18.56
CA ARG A 575 -10.21 13.37 18.16
C ARG A 575 -9.71 12.19 17.36
N GLN A 576 -10.08 10.96 17.74
CA GLN A 576 -9.60 9.74 17.11
C GLN A 576 -10.48 9.28 15.94
N GLY A 577 -11.76 9.65 15.94
CA GLY A 577 -12.73 9.23 14.94
C GLY A 577 -13.05 7.72 14.99
N ASN A 578 -12.87 7.05 16.14
CA ASN A 578 -13.13 5.63 16.31
C ASN A 578 -14.48 5.38 16.99
N VAL A 579 -15.17 4.31 16.62
CA VAL A 579 -16.31 3.79 17.38
C VAL A 579 -15.83 3.40 18.78
N TYR A 580 -16.63 3.77 19.78
CA TYR A 580 -16.38 3.42 21.17
C TYR A 580 -17.50 2.50 21.68
N ILE A 581 -17.14 1.43 22.37
CA ILE A 581 -18.06 0.55 23.07
C ILE A 581 -17.67 0.56 24.53
N GLY A 582 -18.66 0.67 25.43
CA GLY A 582 -18.38 0.74 26.86
C GLY A 582 -19.65 0.70 27.68
N LYS A 583 -19.53 0.99 28.98
CA LYS A 583 -20.65 1.10 29.91
C LYS A 583 -21.00 2.56 30.22
N GLY A 584 -22.26 2.85 30.39
CA GLY A 584 -22.77 4.13 30.87
C GLY A 584 -22.34 4.35 32.33
N ARG A 585 -21.82 5.54 32.65
CA ARG A 585 -21.26 5.84 33.98
C ARG A 585 -22.29 5.85 35.13
N LYS A 586 -23.60 6.03 34.82
CA LYS A 586 -24.64 6.18 35.84
C LYS A 586 -25.38 4.87 36.14
N ASP A 587 -25.44 3.96 35.19
CA ASP A 587 -26.36 2.84 35.21
C ASP A 587 -25.82 1.56 34.57
N ASP A 588 -24.51 1.52 34.30
CA ASP A 588 -23.78 0.36 33.72
C ASP A 588 -24.37 -0.22 32.44
N ARG A 589 -25.23 0.55 31.74
CA ARG A 589 -25.79 0.11 30.44
C ARG A 589 -24.73 -0.02 29.39
N SER A 590 -24.85 -1.02 28.54
CA SER A 590 -23.97 -1.16 27.38
C SER A 590 -24.31 -0.09 26.32
N ILE A 591 -23.30 0.70 25.96
CA ILE A 591 -23.43 1.80 25.02
C ILE A 591 -22.41 1.68 23.90
N ILE A 592 -22.81 2.14 22.72
CA ILE A 592 -21.92 2.40 21.59
C ILE A 592 -21.99 3.89 21.23
N VAL A 593 -20.83 4.50 20.94
CA VAL A 593 -20.75 5.86 20.45
C VAL A 593 -20.10 5.86 19.07
N ILE A 594 -20.83 6.33 18.09
CA ILE A 594 -20.46 6.30 16.67
C ILE A 594 -20.14 7.72 16.23
N PRO A 595 -18.88 8.01 15.84
CA PRO A 595 -18.52 9.30 15.25
C PRO A 595 -19.00 9.40 13.80
N VAL A 596 -19.60 10.55 13.46
CA VAL A 596 -20.19 10.84 12.15
C VAL A 596 -19.51 12.06 11.56
N LEU A 597 -19.10 11.95 10.30
CA LEU A 597 -18.45 13.05 9.57
C LEU A 597 -19.39 14.23 9.36
N SER A 598 -18.83 15.44 9.33
CA SER A 598 -19.56 16.66 9.02
C SER A 598 -20.11 16.60 7.59
N ASP A 599 -21.30 17.17 7.40
CA ASP A 599 -21.94 17.39 6.10
C ASP A 599 -21.62 18.76 5.50
N THR A 600 -20.84 19.59 6.22
CA THR A 600 -20.46 20.92 5.74
C THR A 600 -19.45 20.81 4.58
N PRO A 601 -19.75 21.41 3.41
CA PRO A 601 -18.82 21.43 2.29
C PRO A 601 -17.47 22.05 2.68
N GLY A 602 -16.36 21.33 2.40
CA GLY A 602 -15.00 21.80 2.72
C GLY A 602 -14.49 21.44 4.12
N ALA A 603 -15.33 20.87 5.00
CA ALA A 603 -14.91 20.46 6.34
C ALA A 603 -14.06 19.17 6.37
N GLY A 604 -13.77 18.57 5.22
CA GLY A 604 -12.92 17.39 5.10
C GLY A 604 -13.42 16.19 5.91
N HIS A 605 -12.51 15.54 6.66
CA HIS A 605 -12.83 14.36 7.49
C HIS A 605 -13.12 14.71 8.95
N THR A 606 -13.71 15.86 9.23
CA THR A 606 -14.02 16.31 10.60
C THR A 606 -15.25 15.59 11.16
N ILE A 607 -15.24 15.28 12.46
CA ILE A 607 -16.39 14.68 13.14
C ILE A 607 -17.37 15.79 13.53
N GLY A 608 -18.48 15.89 12.80
CA GLY A 608 -19.55 16.88 13.07
C GLY A 608 -20.62 16.41 14.06
N GLN A 609 -20.80 15.10 14.23
CA GLN A 609 -21.82 14.53 15.11
C GLN A 609 -21.32 13.29 15.83
N LEU A 610 -21.96 12.94 16.96
CA LEU A 610 -21.82 11.67 17.66
C LEU A 610 -23.19 11.06 17.86
N LEU A 611 -23.36 9.79 17.46
CA LEU A 611 -24.54 9.00 17.79
C LEU A 611 -24.20 8.04 18.94
N LEU A 612 -24.85 8.21 20.09
CA LEU A 612 -24.78 7.29 21.21
C LEU A 612 -26.01 6.40 21.18
N LEU A 613 -25.84 5.08 21.14
CA LEU A 613 -26.92 4.11 21.22
C LEU A 613 -26.76 3.26 22.49
N ASN A 614 -27.87 3.03 23.18
CA ASN A 614 -27.96 2.01 24.22
C ASN A 614 -28.39 0.69 23.59
N LEU A 615 -27.64 -0.37 23.85
CA LEU A 615 -27.86 -1.66 23.21
C LEU A 615 -27.80 -2.83 24.20
N THR A 616 -28.37 -3.95 23.77
CA THR A 616 -28.27 -5.24 24.45
C THR A 616 -27.57 -6.25 23.56
N PHE A 617 -26.77 -7.13 24.16
CA PHE A 617 -26.08 -8.20 23.44
C PHE A 617 -26.88 -9.50 23.44
N ARG A 618 -26.66 -10.31 22.39
CA ARG A 618 -27.22 -11.68 22.31
C ARG A 618 -26.56 -12.56 23.36
N LYS A 619 -27.36 -13.37 24.03
CA LYS A 619 -26.89 -14.27 25.11
C LYS A 619 -25.97 -15.38 24.58
N SER A 620 -26.25 -15.91 23.41
CA SER A 620 -25.46 -16.96 22.76
C SER A 620 -24.97 -16.47 21.39
N VAL A 621 -23.64 -16.42 21.22
CA VAL A 621 -22.97 -15.95 20.01
C VAL A 621 -21.84 -16.92 19.68
N PRO A 622 -21.68 -17.35 18.40
CA PRO A 622 -20.55 -18.16 17.99
C PRO A 622 -19.21 -17.49 18.32
N LEU A 623 -18.23 -18.27 18.76
CA LEU A 623 -16.91 -17.77 19.18
C LEU A 623 -16.23 -16.91 18.09
N VAL A 624 -16.31 -17.34 16.84
CA VAL A 624 -15.78 -16.58 15.69
C VAL A 624 -16.42 -15.19 15.56
N ALA A 625 -17.72 -15.07 15.85
CA ALA A 625 -18.41 -13.77 15.81
C ALA A 625 -17.99 -12.86 16.98
N LYS A 626 -17.73 -13.43 18.18
CA LYS A 626 -17.18 -12.68 19.31
C LYS A 626 -15.79 -12.12 18.99
N ILE A 627 -14.90 -12.96 18.45
CA ILE A 627 -13.54 -12.56 18.06
C ILE A 627 -13.58 -11.44 17.01
N ARG A 628 -14.41 -11.59 15.97
CA ARG A 628 -14.57 -10.55 14.94
C ARG A 628 -15.06 -9.22 15.53
N ALA A 629 -16.03 -9.28 16.41
CA ALA A 629 -16.61 -8.10 17.03
C ALA A 629 -15.64 -7.39 18.01
N LEU A 630 -14.78 -8.13 18.68
CA LEU A 630 -13.73 -7.59 19.55
C LEU A 630 -12.62 -6.85 18.75
N GLY A 631 -12.33 -7.29 17.52
CA GLY A 631 -11.27 -6.69 16.72
C GLY A 631 -9.93 -6.65 17.44
N GLY A 632 -9.24 -5.52 17.44
CA GLY A 632 -7.93 -5.38 18.11
C GLY A 632 -7.95 -5.62 19.62
N LYS A 633 -9.11 -5.50 20.27
CA LYS A 633 -9.24 -5.81 21.72
C LYS A 633 -9.04 -7.29 22.01
N TYR A 634 -9.36 -8.18 21.06
CA TYR A 634 -9.10 -9.62 21.20
C TYR A 634 -7.61 -9.92 21.42
N GLU A 635 -6.74 -9.36 20.58
CA GLU A 635 -5.29 -9.56 20.71
C GLU A 635 -4.74 -9.00 22.02
N HIS A 636 -5.25 -7.84 22.47
CA HIS A 636 -4.85 -7.29 23.77
C HIS A 636 -5.23 -8.22 24.92
N ILE A 637 -6.45 -8.74 24.95
CA ILE A 637 -6.89 -9.71 25.99
C ILE A 637 -5.98 -10.94 25.97
N LYS A 638 -5.74 -11.50 24.78
CA LYS A 638 -4.87 -12.68 24.60
C LYS A 638 -3.46 -12.44 25.12
N ASN A 639 -2.85 -11.32 24.77
CA ASN A 639 -1.51 -10.97 25.23
C ASN A 639 -1.43 -10.86 26.76
N ILE A 640 -2.39 -10.22 27.40
CA ILE A 640 -2.43 -10.08 28.87
C ILE A 640 -2.55 -11.45 29.55
N VAL A 641 -3.39 -12.34 29.02
CA VAL A 641 -3.50 -13.71 29.55
C VAL A 641 -2.17 -14.46 29.37
N GLN A 642 -1.50 -14.32 28.23
CA GLN A 642 -0.22 -14.96 27.96
C GLN A 642 0.94 -14.40 28.80
N GLU A 643 0.91 -13.11 29.15
CA GLU A 643 1.89 -12.51 30.09
C GLU A 643 1.86 -13.18 31.47
N SER A 644 0.73 -13.75 31.88
CA SER A 644 0.62 -14.53 33.13
C SER A 644 1.09 -15.98 32.99
N SER A 645 1.84 -16.33 31.95
CA SER A 645 2.33 -17.68 31.63
C SER A 645 1.22 -18.72 31.35
N THR A 646 0.02 -18.27 31.06
CA THR A 646 -1.13 -19.12 30.73
C THR A 646 -1.25 -19.31 29.22
N ALA A 647 -1.33 -20.55 28.71
CA ALA A 647 -1.55 -20.82 27.29
C ALA A 647 -2.95 -20.34 26.89
N TRP A 648 -3.03 -19.51 25.83
CA TRP A 648 -4.29 -18.97 25.36
C TRP A 648 -5.17 -20.05 24.68
N LYS A 649 -6.47 -20.01 25.00
CA LYS A 649 -7.53 -20.72 24.29
C LYS A 649 -8.66 -19.74 24.01
N ASP A 650 -9.19 -19.74 22.79
CA ASP A 650 -10.25 -18.80 22.39
C ASP A 650 -11.53 -18.98 23.22
N ASP A 651 -11.78 -20.19 23.70
CA ASP A 651 -12.91 -20.50 24.59
C ASP A 651 -12.90 -19.73 25.91
N TYR A 652 -11.77 -19.16 26.32
CA TYR A 652 -11.69 -18.30 27.49
C TYR A 652 -12.56 -17.04 27.38
N LEU A 653 -12.87 -16.59 26.16
CA LEU A 653 -13.84 -15.52 25.94
C LEU A 653 -15.27 -15.87 26.37
N ASN A 654 -15.59 -17.14 26.59
CA ASN A 654 -16.88 -17.57 27.10
C ASN A 654 -16.99 -17.50 28.64
N ILE A 655 -15.89 -17.25 29.33
CA ILE A 655 -15.84 -17.06 30.79
C ILE A 655 -16.56 -15.76 31.20
N LEU A 656 -16.52 -14.73 30.32
CA LEU A 656 -17.10 -13.42 30.58
C LEU A 656 -18.49 -13.28 29.96
N PRO A 657 -19.45 -12.66 30.69
CA PRO A 657 -20.67 -12.17 30.04
C PRO A 657 -20.37 -11.19 28.92
N MET A 658 -21.23 -11.12 27.90
CA MET A 658 -21.05 -10.25 26.75
C MET A 658 -20.92 -8.76 27.14
N ASP A 659 -21.73 -8.30 28.09
CA ASP A 659 -21.71 -6.93 28.59
C ASP A 659 -20.38 -6.56 29.25
N ASP A 660 -19.74 -7.50 29.93
CA ASP A 660 -18.42 -7.31 30.53
C ASP A 660 -17.31 -7.42 29.49
N LEU A 661 -17.38 -8.39 28.61
CA LEU A 661 -16.40 -8.62 27.55
C LEU A 661 -16.25 -7.38 26.64
N PHE A 662 -17.38 -6.73 26.30
CA PHE A 662 -17.36 -5.53 25.45
C PHE A 662 -17.28 -4.23 26.24
N GLY A 663 -17.78 -4.19 27.47
CA GLY A 663 -17.85 -2.99 28.32
C GLY A 663 -16.59 -2.68 29.13
N HIS A 664 -15.79 -3.69 29.51
CA HIS A 664 -14.54 -3.50 30.26
C HIS A 664 -13.35 -3.22 29.31
N SER A 665 -12.24 -2.77 29.87
CA SER A 665 -10.95 -2.68 29.15
C SER A 665 -10.38 -4.08 28.86
N ALA A 666 -9.41 -4.16 27.94
CA ALA A 666 -8.76 -5.43 27.63
C ALA A 666 -7.99 -5.98 28.83
N GLU A 667 -7.33 -5.09 29.58
CA GLU A 667 -6.60 -5.42 30.80
C GLU A 667 -7.51 -6.07 31.83
N LYS A 668 -8.63 -5.44 32.15
CA LYS A 668 -9.59 -5.96 33.12
C LYS A 668 -10.18 -7.31 32.69
N ASN A 669 -10.46 -7.47 31.41
CA ASN A 669 -10.94 -8.74 30.88
C ASN A 669 -9.87 -9.84 30.99
N GLY A 670 -8.62 -9.55 30.67
CA GLY A 670 -7.49 -10.47 30.81
C GLY A 670 -7.28 -10.90 32.27
N GLU A 671 -7.28 -9.96 33.20
CA GLU A 671 -7.14 -10.21 34.64
C GLU A 671 -8.26 -11.12 35.17
N ILE A 672 -9.53 -10.86 34.80
CA ILE A 672 -10.66 -11.69 35.22
C ILE A 672 -10.54 -13.10 34.64
N ILE A 673 -10.13 -13.25 33.38
CA ILE A 673 -9.91 -14.56 32.76
C ILE A 673 -8.85 -15.33 33.50
N VAL A 674 -7.68 -14.72 33.75
CA VAL A 674 -6.55 -15.32 34.49
C VAL A 674 -6.98 -15.74 35.90
N SER A 675 -7.67 -14.87 36.64
CA SER A 675 -8.18 -15.17 37.96
C SER A 675 -9.10 -16.39 37.99
N ARG A 676 -10.04 -16.48 37.04
CA ARG A 676 -10.97 -17.61 36.97
C ARG A 676 -10.34 -18.93 36.51
N ILE A 677 -9.33 -18.87 35.64
CA ILE A 677 -8.59 -20.07 35.20
C ILE A 677 -7.73 -20.63 36.32
N ASN A 678 -7.09 -19.77 37.13
CA ASN A 678 -6.20 -20.16 38.22
C ASN A 678 -6.94 -20.52 39.50
N GLY A 679 -8.26 -20.54 39.52
CA GLY A 679 -9.06 -21.00 40.65
C GLY A 679 -9.19 -19.99 41.80
N ASN A 680 -8.84 -18.76 41.60
CA ASN A 680 -8.99 -17.65 42.55
C ASN A 680 -10.21 -16.78 42.19
N GLY A 681 -11.41 -17.36 42.24
CA GLY A 681 -12.63 -16.62 41.94
C GLY A 681 -13.74 -16.93 42.95
#